data_5bc6a53958121d09fd9d4cbb1fb7a5f7
#
_entry.id   5bc6a53958121d09fd9d4cbb1fb7a5f7
#
_cell.length_a   1.000
_cell.length_b   1.000
_cell.length_c   1.000
_cell.angle_alpha   90.00
_cell.angle_beta   90.00
_cell.angle_gamma   90.00
#
_symmetry.space_group_name_H-M   'P 1'
#
loop_
_entity.id
_entity.type
_entity.pdbx_description
1 polymer ?
#
loop_
_entity_poly.entity_id
_entity_poly.type
_entity_poly.pdbx_seq_one_letter_code
_entity_poly.pdbx_strand_id
1 'polypeptide(L)'
;MKKFGKVVVKLRIPILVLSFLLLIPSVLGYFNTRVNYDILYYLPSDIDTMQGQDILLDDFGKGAYAMVVVDGMNKSNVSKLVKKVEGVDHVASVISYSGVVGDDVPSEILPDKFRSYFENEDSGATLFAIFFDDTTSSDDTMKAIQEVRDVTDNQCYIAGMSAVVTDTKTMAEKETPFYVLVAVVLVCIVLAIFMDSFLVPVFFMLSIGMAIVYNLGSNYFLGEVSYITKALAAVLQLGVTLDYSIFLWHSYKEAKEETTDDHHEAMAVAIGNTLTSVVGSSITTVAGFIALCFMSFTLGLDLGVVMAKGVVLGVIGCVTILPSLILTFDKALEKTMHREIMPNFDKPARWIVNHSWIFLIIFVLLLGPAIYGYNNTKVYYDLSDTLPEKLNCSQANKMLAENFDGTNSIYMILADSNLSAEDSNAMMNEVNGLDGISFALSIDSALGGEIPTEMLPDSLVSELKGDEYQIMMVSTNYTIASDEINDQINKVDAIAKKYDAKSMVIGEAPCTKDLITITDKDFKTVSAVSIVAIFFIIFFVLKSISLPVILVAAIEFAIFVNMGIPYYTGTTIPFISSVVIGTIQLGATVDYAILMTTRYKRERAAGNSKKEAISIALGTSIPSIIVSALGFFAATFGVGMIASVDMIASLCTLMARGAIISMFVVIFVLPSLFVLLDKVIIHTSLGFKPKKNSQN
;
A
#
# COMPACT_ATOMS: atom_id res chain seq x y z
N MET A 1 1.02 14.36 34.35
CA MET A 1 1.31 13.03 33.77
C MET A 1 1.64 11.98 34.83
N LYS A 2 2.47 12.26 35.88
CA LYS A 2 2.74 11.33 37.00
C LYS A 2 1.48 10.81 37.71
N LYS A 3 0.40 11.63 37.82
CA LYS A 3 -0.91 11.19 38.39
C LYS A 3 -1.58 10.09 37.53
N PHE A 4 -1.47 10.17 36.21
CA PHE A 4 -1.98 9.15 35.29
C PHE A 4 -1.20 7.84 35.48
N GLY A 5 0.15 7.88 35.53
CA GLY A 5 0.96 6.71 35.79
C GLY A 5 0.56 5.98 37.08
N LYS A 6 0.31 6.73 38.17
CA LYS A 6 -0.18 6.13 39.43
C LYS A 6 -1.52 5.44 39.31
N VAL A 7 -2.45 5.97 38.47
CA VAL A 7 -3.74 5.33 38.21
C VAL A 7 -3.56 4.02 37.43
N VAL A 8 -2.72 4.02 36.39
CA VAL A 8 -2.43 2.82 35.60
C VAL A 8 -1.80 1.72 36.48
N VAL A 9 -0.81 2.07 37.28
CA VAL A 9 -0.16 1.13 38.21
C VAL A 9 -1.16 0.52 39.19
N LYS A 10 -2.04 1.34 39.78
CA LYS A 10 -3.08 0.88 40.71
C LYS A 10 -4.10 -0.04 40.04
N LEU A 11 -4.49 0.26 38.79
CA LEU A 11 -5.52 -0.48 38.04
C LEU A 11 -4.92 -1.57 37.11
N ARG A 12 -3.67 -1.98 37.27
CA ARG A 12 -2.97 -2.91 36.34
C ARG A 12 -3.72 -4.20 36.06
N ILE A 13 -4.31 -4.85 37.11
CA ILE A 13 -5.05 -6.09 36.93
C ILE A 13 -6.37 -5.86 36.18
N PRO A 14 -7.25 -4.91 36.59
CA PRO A 14 -8.42 -4.53 35.83
C PRO A 14 -8.11 -4.17 34.34
N ILE A 15 -7.00 -3.47 34.09
CA ILE A 15 -6.56 -3.12 32.72
C ILE A 15 -6.29 -4.39 31.92
N LEU A 16 -5.52 -5.34 32.47
CA LEU A 16 -5.22 -6.62 31.78
C LEU A 16 -6.50 -7.43 31.52
N VAL A 17 -7.37 -7.55 32.54
CA VAL A 17 -8.64 -8.27 32.36
C VAL A 17 -9.50 -7.63 31.26
N LEU A 18 -9.64 -6.32 31.28
CA LEU A 18 -10.39 -5.58 30.24
C LEU A 18 -9.74 -5.75 28.87
N SER A 19 -8.41 -5.70 28.79
CA SER A 19 -7.69 -5.90 27.52
C SER A 19 -7.94 -7.30 26.94
N PHE A 20 -7.91 -8.35 27.76
CA PHE A 20 -8.23 -9.71 27.28
C PHE A 20 -9.70 -9.84 26.88
N LEU A 21 -10.64 -9.21 27.60
CA LEU A 21 -12.05 -9.22 27.24
C LEU A 21 -12.31 -8.50 25.91
N LEU A 22 -11.63 -7.41 25.64
CA LEU A 22 -11.74 -6.65 24.38
C LEU A 22 -11.18 -7.43 23.16
N LEU A 23 -10.34 -8.43 23.35
CA LEU A 23 -9.90 -9.28 22.24
C LEU A 23 -11.06 -10.03 21.60
N ILE A 24 -12.07 -10.45 22.39
CA ILE A 24 -13.20 -11.23 21.87
C ILE A 24 -13.97 -10.47 20.78
N PRO A 25 -14.52 -9.28 21.03
CA PRO A 25 -15.20 -8.53 19.97
C PRO A 25 -14.26 -8.10 18.85
N SER A 26 -12.97 -7.86 19.13
CA SER A 26 -12.01 -7.49 18.10
C SER A 26 -11.71 -8.65 17.14
N VAL A 27 -11.59 -9.87 17.64
CA VAL A 27 -11.42 -11.07 16.79
C VAL A 27 -12.68 -11.31 15.95
N LEU A 28 -13.87 -11.16 16.54
CA LEU A 28 -15.12 -11.26 15.78
C LEU A 28 -15.20 -10.18 14.69
N GLY A 29 -14.84 -8.94 15.00
CA GLY A 29 -14.78 -7.86 14.01
C GLY A 29 -13.79 -8.14 12.89
N TYR A 30 -12.61 -8.69 13.19
CA TYR A 30 -11.60 -9.06 12.20
C TYR A 30 -12.14 -10.05 11.16
N PHE A 31 -12.85 -11.10 11.60
CA PHE A 31 -13.41 -12.10 10.68
C PHE A 31 -14.63 -11.58 9.89
N ASN A 32 -15.34 -10.57 10.40
CA ASN A 32 -16.50 -9.99 9.73
C ASN A 32 -16.17 -8.74 8.91
N THR A 33 -14.92 -8.29 8.88
CA THR A 33 -14.49 -7.18 8.02
C THR A 33 -14.30 -7.70 6.60
N ARG A 34 -15.01 -7.13 5.63
CA ARG A 34 -14.82 -7.43 4.21
C ARG A 34 -13.46 -6.92 3.74
N VAL A 35 -12.80 -7.68 2.88
CA VAL A 35 -11.51 -7.31 2.28
C VAL A 35 -11.69 -7.18 0.77
N ASN A 36 -11.39 -6.01 0.24
CA ASN A 36 -11.44 -5.75 -1.18
C ASN A 36 -10.06 -6.04 -1.81
N TYR A 37 -10.05 -6.84 -2.88
CA TYR A 37 -8.84 -7.26 -3.58
C TYR A 37 -8.66 -6.55 -4.92
N ASP A 38 -9.64 -5.77 -5.36
CA ASP A 38 -9.58 -4.95 -6.56
C ASP A 38 -9.05 -3.54 -6.20
N ILE A 39 -7.88 -3.20 -6.73
CA ILE A 39 -7.28 -1.89 -6.50
C ILE A 39 -7.97 -0.80 -7.32
N LEU A 40 -8.48 -1.12 -8.51
CA LEU A 40 -9.17 -0.15 -9.36
C LEU A 40 -10.48 0.34 -8.75
N TYR A 41 -11.10 -0.46 -7.89
CA TYR A 41 -12.28 -0.07 -7.10
C TYR A 41 -12.07 1.20 -6.27
N TYR A 42 -10.83 1.52 -5.90
CA TYR A 42 -10.50 2.71 -5.11
C TYR A 42 -10.35 3.99 -5.95
N LEU A 43 -10.61 3.94 -7.25
CA LEU A 43 -10.72 5.14 -8.08
C LEU A 43 -11.91 6.00 -7.64
N PRO A 44 -11.87 7.34 -7.83
CA PRO A 44 -13.01 8.20 -7.54
C PRO A 44 -14.25 7.79 -8.33
N SER A 45 -15.39 7.71 -7.68
CA SER A 45 -16.66 7.28 -8.31
C SER A 45 -17.26 8.29 -9.29
N ASP A 46 -16.73 9.53 -9.34
CA ASP A 46 -17.21 10.62 -10.19
C ASP A 46 -16.53 10.69 -11.57
N ILE A 47 -15.61 9.78 -11.88
CA ILE A 47 -14.96 9.70 -13.20
C ILE A 47 -15.75 8.82 -14.17
N ASP A 48 -15.64 9.14 -15.47
CA ASP A 48 -16.39 8.45 -16.55
C ASP A 48 -16.17 6.92 -16.51
N THR A 49 -14.96 6.47 -16.26
CA THR A 49 -14.62 5.04 -16.21
C THR A 49 -15.34 4.29 -15.10
N MET A 50 -15.52 4.89 -13.93
CA MET A 50 -16.23 4.26 -12.80
C MET A 50 -17.74 4.35 -12.99
N GLN A 51 -18.27 5.48 -13.44
CA GLN A 51 -19.69 5.63 -13.78
C GLN A 51 -20.12 4.65 -14.86
N GLY A 52 -19.29 4.46 -15.87
CA GLY A 52 -19.58 3.50 -16.93
C GLY A 52 -19.52 2.04 -16.47
N GLN A 53 -18.69 1.70 -15.46
CA GLN A 53 -18.73 0.37 -14.85
C GLN A 53 -20.04 0.14 -14.07
N ASP A 54 -20.54 1.16 -13.35
CA ASP A 54 -21.82 1.08 -12.66
C ASP A 54 -22.97 0.87 -13.69
N ILE A 55 -22.95 1.59 -14.82
CA ILE A 55 -23.93 1.41 -15.91
C ILE A 55 -23.84 0.00 -16.49
N LEU A 56 -22.62 -0.54 -16.70
CA LEU A 56 -22.44 -1.89 -17.21
C LEU A 56 -23.08 -2.94 -16.28
N LEU A 57 -22.99 -2.73 -14.97
CA LEU A 57 -23.63 -3.60 -13.98
C LEU A 57 -25.16 -3.39 -13.97
N ASP A 58 -25.62 -2.15 -13.85
CA ASP A 58 -27.02 -1.83 -13.59
C ASP A 58 -27.92 -2.05 -14.83
N ASP A 59 -27.47 -1.64 -16.03
CA ASP A 59 -28.26 -1.71 -17.26
C ASP A 59 -28.08 -3.04 -18.00
N PHE A 60 -26.90 -3.67 -17.91
CA PHE A 60 -26.58 -4.89 -18.65
C PHE A 60 -26.44 -6.13 -17.76
N GLY A 61 -26.47 -5.98 -16.43
CA GLY A 61 -26.22 -7.08 -15.50
C GLY A 61 -24.80 -7.68 -15.63
N LYS A 62 -23.82 -6.88 -16.04
CA LYS A 62 -22.44 -7.30 -16.33
C LYS A 62 -21.45 -6.48 -15.49
N GLY A 63 -21.23 -6.89 -14.26
CA GLY A 63 -20.35 -6.18 -13.33
C GLY A 63 -18.86 -6.50 -13.49
N ALA A 64 -18.56 -7.66 -14.08
CA ALA A 64 -17.19 -8.12 -14.29
C ALA A 64 -17.08 -9.01 -15.53
N TYR A 65 -15.85 -9.17 -16.04
CA TYR A 65 -15.59 -10.07 -17.16
C TYR A 65 -14.23 -10.79 -17.01
N ALA A 66 -14.14 -11.92 -17.68
CA ALA A 66 -12.90 -12.68 -17.83
C ALA A 66 -12.82 -13.30 -19.23
N MET A 67 -11.62 -13.56 -19.70
CA MET A 67 -11.39 -14.28 -20.96
C MET A 67 -10.83 -15.66 -20.67
N VAL A 68 -11.32 -16.66 -21.37
CA VAL A 68 -10.85 -18.05 -21.25
C VAL A 68 -10.14 -18.46 -22.53
N VAL A 69 -8.84 -18.75 -22.39
CA VAL A 69 -8.04 -19.34 -23.47
C VAL A 69 -8.05 -20.85 -23.27
N VAL A 70 -8.49 -21.57 -24.28
CA VAL A 70 -8.51 -23.03 -24.32
C VAL A 70 -7.43 -23.54 -25.26
N ASP A 71 -6.50 -24.34 -24.75
CA ASP A 71 -5.37 -24.85 -25.52
C ASP A 71 -5.65 -26.24 -26.11
N GLY A 72 -5.66 -26.33 -27.45
CA GLY A 72 -5.67 -27.58 -28.18
C GLY A 72 -6.91 -28.49 -28.01
N MET A 73 -8.06 -27.93 -27.57
CA MET A 73 -9.32 -28.70 -27.44
C MET A 73 -10.10 -28.68 -28.73
N ASN A 74 -10.76 -29.78 -29.08
CA ASN A 74 -11.60 -29.81 -30.28
C ASN A 74 -12.88 -28.98 -30.08
N LYS A 75 -13.42 -28.41 -31.16
CA LYS A 75 -14.58 -27.49 -31.15
C LYS A 75 -15.83 -28.04 -30.47
N SER A 76 -16.16 -29.32 -30.66
CA SER A 76 -17.30 -29.95 -30.00
C SER A 76 -17.14 -30.02 -28.47
N ASN A 77 -15.94 -30.17 -27.98
CA ASN A 77 -15.67 -30.16 -26.55
C ASN A 77 -15.66 -28.73 -25.99
N VAL A 78 -15.16 -27.74 -26.74
CA VAL A 78 -15.24 -26.33 -26.37
C VAL A 78 -16.71 -25.89 -26.24
N SER A 79 -17.60 -26.25 -27.22
CA SER A 79 -19.01 -25.93 -27.12
C SER A 79 -19.71 -26.57 -25.91
N LYS A 80 -19.34 -27.83 -25.55
CA LYS A 80 -19.84 -28.44 -24.32
C LYS A 80 -19.29 -27.79 -23.05
N LEU A 81 -18.06 -27.32 -23.09
CA LEU A 81 -17.42 -26.59 -22.00
C LEU A 81 -18.12 -25.25 -21.78
N VAL A 82 -18.36 -24.48 -22.83
CA VAL A 82 -19.12 -23.21 -22.78
C VAL A 82 -20.48 -23.43 -22.10
N LYS A 83 -21.24 -24.45 -22.49
CA LYS A 83 -22.54 -24.77 -21.87
C LYS A 83 -22.44 -25.16 -20.37
N LYS A 84 -21.31 -25.74 -19.93
CA LYS A 84 -21.05 -25.97 -18.51
C LYS A 84 -20.75 -24.69 -17.78
N VAL A 85 -19.96 -23.80 -18.38
CA VAL A 85 -19.60 -22.51 -17.82
C VAL A 85 -20.83 -21.60 -17.70
N GLU A 86 -21.70 -21.58 -18.71
CA GLU A 86 -23.01 -20.89 -18.65
C GLU A 86 -23.91 -21.37 -17.50
N GLY A 87 -23.72 -22.59 -17.04
CA GLY A 87 -24.46 -23.18 -15.91
C GLY A 87 -23.84 -22.90 -14.53
N VAL A 88 -22.74 -22.16 -14.44
CA VAL A 88 -22.14 -21.78 -13.17
C VAL A 88 -22.90 -20.59 -12.58
N ASP A 89 -23.17 -20.64 -11.28
CA ASP A 89 -23.85 -19.56 -10.57
C ASP A 89 -23.06 -18.25 -10.71
N HIS A 90 -23.77 -17.12 -10.89
CA HIS A 90 -23.20 -15.78 -11.09
C HIS A 90 -22.47 -15.57 -12.43
N VAL A 91 -22.54 -16.51 -13.37
CA VAL A 91 -22.19 -16.27 -14.77
C VAL A 91 -23.42 -15.65 -15.46
N ALA A 92 -23.29 -14.38 -15.86
CA ALA A 92 -24.38 -13.65 -16.54
C ALA A 92 -24.52 -14.08 -18.00
N SER A 93 -23.40 -14.15 -18.73
CA SER A 93 -23.40 -14.60 -20.12
C SER A 93 -22.00 -15.05 -20.56
N VAL A 94 -21.96 -15.85 -21.65
CA VAL A 94 -20.71 -16.29 -22.27
C VAL A 94 -20.74 -15.94 -23.75
N ILE A 95 -19.77 -15.12 -24.19
CA ILE A 95 -19.58 -14.81 -25.62
C ILE A 95 -18.54 -15.77 -26.18
N SER A 96 -19.00 -16.70 -27.00
CA SER A 96 -18.16 -17.69 -27.65
C SER A 96 -18.51 -17.76 -29.16
N TYR A 97 -17.66 -18.39 -29.95
CA TYR A 97 -17.92 -18.63 -31.35
C TYR A 97 -19.30 -19.29 -31.56
N SER A 98 -19.58 -20.38 -30.85
CA SER A 98 -20.84 -21.12 -30.99
C SER A 98 -22.06 -20.33 -30.49
N GLY A 99 -21.88 -19.45 -29.50
CA GLY A 99 -22.96 -18.59 -28.99
C GLY A 99 -23.35 -17.48 -29.97
N VAL A 100 -22.39 -16.95 -30.75
CA VAL A 100 -22.62 -15.87 -31.68
C VAL A 100 -23.16 -16.39 -33.04
N VAL A 101 -22.62 -17.50 -33.53
CA VAL A 101 -22.90 -17.99 -34.90
C VAL A 101 -23.80 -19.22 -34.88
N GLY A 102 -23.87 -19.93 -33.78
CA GLY A 102 -24.57 -21.21 -33.62
C GLY A 102 -23.68 -22.43 -33.85
N ASP A 103 -23.99 -23.53 -33.12
CA ASP A 103 -23.23 -24.79 -33.15
C ASP A 103 -23.19 -25.46 -34.55
N ASP A 104 -24.17 -25.17 -35.42
CA ASP A 104 -24.35 -25.81 -36.72
C ASP A 104 -23.66 -25.07 -37.89
N VAL A 105 -23.07 -23.89 -37.65
CA VAL A 105 -22.41 -23.09 -38.70
C VAL A 105 -20.91 -23.44 -38.74
N PRO A 106 -20.44 -24.01 -39.86
CA PRO A 106 -19.01 -24.29 -40.01
C PRO A 106 -18.19 -22.99 -40.03
N SER A 107 -17.10 -22.94 -39.27
CA SER A 107 -16.23 -21.74 -39.16
C SER A 107 -15.63 -21.31 -40.52
N GLU A 108 -15.49 -22.25 -41.44
CA GLU A 108 -14.93 -22.01 -42.79
C GLU A 108 -15.82 -21.12 -43.68
N ILE A 109 -17.07 -20.88 -43.30
CA ILE A 109 -18.02 -20.03 -44.04
C ILE A 109 -17.85 -18.55 -43.64
N LEU A 110 -17.28 -18.29 -42.47
CA LEU A 110 -17.11 -16.92 -41.95
C LEU A 110 -15.85 -16.25 -42.48
N PRO A 111 -15.83 -14.91 -42.56
CA PRO A 111 -14.61 -14.17 -42.85
C PRO A 111 -13.47 -14.55 -41.94
N ASP A 112 -12.25 -14.76 -42.47
CA ASP A 112 -11.07 -15.15 -41.70
C ASP A 112 -10.81 -14.20 -40.55
N LYS A 113 -11.04 -12.90 -40.76
CA LYS A 113 -10.89 -11.87 -39.73
C LYS A 113 -11.82 -12.08 -38.52
N PHE A 114 -13.08 -12.51 -38.75
CA PHE A 114 -14.02 -12.78 -37.64
C PHE A 114 -13.64 -14.04 -36.89
N ARG A 115 -13.20 -15.07 -37.62
CA ARG A 115 -12.77 -16.33 -37.04
C ARG A 115 -11.54 -16.18 -36.16
N SER A 116 -10.57 -15.34 -36.56
CA SER A 116 -9.34 -15.10 -35.83
C SER A 116 -9.55 -14.46 -34.43
N TYR A 117 -10.70 -13.89 -34.15
CA TYR A 117 -11.04 -13.38 -32.81
C TYR A 117 -11.34 -14.49 -31.80
N PHE A 118 -11.79 -15.66 -32.28
CA PHE A 118 -12.18 -16.78 -31.40
C PHE A 118 -11.27 -17.99 -31.52
N GLU A 119 -10.55 -18.13 -32.64
CA GLU A 119 -9.76 -19.31 -32.95
C GLU A 119 -8.42 -18.93 -33.57
N ASN A 120 -7.33 -19.53 -33.07
CA ASN A 120 -6.05 -19.49 -33.70
C ASN A 120 -5.80 -20.84 -34.39
N GLU A 121 -5.75 -20.84 -35.75
CA GLU A 121 -5.55 -22.07 -36.53
C GLU A 121 -4.18 -22.68 -36.36
N ASP A 122 -3.15 -21.87 -36.17
CA ASP A 122 -1.75 -22.35 -36.09
C ASP A 122 -1.48 -23.08 -34.78
N SER A 123 -2.04 -22.60 -33.66
CA SER A 123 -1.88 -23.21 -32.33
C SER A 123 -3.04 -24.11 -31.92
N GLY A 124 -4.20 -23.97 -32.54
CA GLY A 124 -5.45 -24.65 -32.15
C GLY A 124 -6.07 -24.08 -30.86
N ALA A 125 -5.64 -22.91 -30.44
CA ALA A 125 -6.20 -22.24 -29.27
C ALA A 125 -7.56 -21.62 -29.60
N THR A 126 -8.49 -21.66 -28.62
CA THR A 126 -9.82 -21.08 -28.72
C THR A 126 -10.03 -20.07 -27.60
N LEU A 127 -10.72 -18.95 -27.89
CA LEU A 127 -11.01 -17.88 -26.94
C LEU A 127 -12.53 -17.73 -26.76
N PHE A 128 -12.99 -17.54 -25.53
CA PHE A 128 -14.32 -17.05 -25.22
C PHE A 128 -14.30 -16.12 -24.00
N ALA A 129 -15.26 -15.20 -23.93
CA ALA A 129 -15.40 -14.27 -22.83
C ALA A 129 -16.56 -14.67 -21.91
N ILE A 130 -16.37 -14.47 -20.60
CA ILE A 130 -17.38 -14.69 -19.57
C ILE A 130 -17.69 -13.35 -18.94
N PHE A 131 -18.98 -13.03 -18.80
CA PHE A 131 -19.46 -11.92 -17.99
C PHE A 131 -20.11 -12.44 -16.70
N PHE A 132 -19.90 -11.71 -15.61
CA PHE A 132 -20.45 -12.03 -14.30
C PHE A 132 -21.47 -10.98 -13.88
N ASP A 133 -22.46 -11.38 -13.09
CA ASP A 133 -23.60 -10.56 -12.67
C ASP A 133 -23.29 -9.60 -11.51
N ASP A 134 -22.05 -9.59 -11.00
CA ASP A 134 -21.60 -8.70 -9.93
C ASP A 134 -20.18 -8.17 -10.23
N THR A 135 -19.71 -7.24 -9.39
CA THR A 135 -18.42 -6.54 -9.58
C THR A 135 -17.22 -7.46 -9.47
N THR A 136 -16.09 -7.03 -10.03
CA THR A 136 -14.81 -7.78 -10.03
C THR A 136 -14.35 -8.19 -8.63
N SER A 137 -14.60 -7.36 -7.61
CA SER A 137 -14.21 -7.62 -6.22
C SER A 137 -15.28 -8.31 -5.38
N SER A 138 -16.41 -8.69 -5.98
CA SER A 138 -17.48 -9.41 -5.28
C SER A 138 -17.03 -10.82 -4.88
N ASP A 139 -17.45 -11.28 -3.72
CA ASP A 139 -17.22 -12.66 -3.29
C ASP A 139 -17.91 -13.66 -4.21
N ASP A 140 -19.06 -13.30 -4.79
CA ASP A 140 -19.83 -14.14 -5.72
C ASP A 140 -19.09 -14.27 -7.07
N THR A 141 -18.56 -13.19 -7.63
CA THR A 141 -17.70 -13.23 -8.83
C THR A 141 -16.44 -14.07 -8.62
N MET A 142 -15.74 -13.86 -7.50
CA MET A 142 -14.53 -14.64 -7.20
C MET A 142 -14.83 -16.12 -6.99
N LYS A 143 -15.99 -16.46 -6.42
CA LYS A 143 -16.48 -17.84 -6.27
C LYS A 143 -16.83 -18.43 -7.64
N ALA A 144 -17.53 -17.69 -8.50
CA ALA A 144 -17.85 -18.12 -9.86
C ALA A 144 -16.58 -18.42 -10.68
N ILE A 145 -15.54 -17.56 -10.59
CA ILE A 145 -14.23 -17.83 -11.23
C ILE A 145 -13.62 -19.14 -10.74
N GLN A 146 -13.72 -19.43 -9.43
CA GLN A 146 -13.19 -20.68 -8.88
C GLN A 146 -14.01 -21.89 -9.36
N GLU A 147 -15.33 -21.77 -9.41
CA GLU A 147 -16.22 -22.81 -9.95
C GLU A 147 -16.00 -23.02 -11.46
N VAL A 148 -15.76 -21.96 -12.24
CA VAL A 148 -15.35 -22.07 -13.65
C VAL A 148 -14.04 -22.85 -13.77
N ARG A 149 -13.03 -22.60 -12.91
CA ARG A 149 -11.79 -23.39 -12.89
C ARG A 149 -12.02 -24.86 -12.56
N ASP A 150 -12.98 -25.16 -11.68
CA ASP A 150 -13.30 -26.54 -11.29
C ASP A 150 -14.03 -27.31 -12.42
N VAL A 151 -14.80 -26.63 -13.27
CA VAL A 151 -15.50 -27.26 -14.41
C VAL A 151 -14.65 -27.25 -15.68
N THR A 152 -13.55 -26.49 -15.73
CA THR A 152 -12.58 -26.46 -16.81
C THR A 152 -11.40 -27.35 -16.49
N ASP A 153 -10.81 -27.99 -17.50
CA ASP A 153 -9.63 -28.85 -17.33
C ASP A 153 -8.34 -28.01 -17.36
N ASN A 154 -7.19 -28.65 -17.14
CA ASN A 154 -5.85 -28.06 -17.21
C ASN A 154 -5.46 -27.42 -18.55
N GLN A 155 -6.32 -27.53 -19.58
CA GLN A 155 -6.16 -26.88 -20.88
C GLN A 155 -6.82 -25.50 -20.94
N CYS A 156 -7.43 -25.03 -19.85
CA CYS A 156 -8.14 -23.77 -19.79
C CYS A 156 -7.42 -22.79 -18.86
N TYR A 157 -7.22 -21.59 -19.38
CA TYR A 157 -6.53 -20.51 -18.67
C TYR A 157 -7.45 -19.29 -18.66
N ILE A 158 -7.67 -18.72 -17.45
CA ILE A 158 -8.60 -17.61 -17.27
C ILE A 158 -7.80 -16.31 -17.09
N ALA A 159 -7.94 -15.41 -18.05
CA ALA A 159 -7.32 -14.09 -18.11
C ALA A 159 -8.28 -12.98 -17.69
N GLY A 160 -7.74 -11.79 -17.46
CA GLY A 160 -8.47 -10.56 -17.12
C GLY A 160 -8.49 -10.25 -15.62
N MET A 161 -8.94 -9.03 -15.29
CA MET A 161 -8.87 -8.48 -13.94
C MET A 161 -9.59 -9.35 -12.90
N SER A 162 -10.72 -9.95 -13.23
CA SER A 162 -11.48 -10.80 -12.30
C SER A 162 -10.68 -12.03 -11.85
N ALA A 163 -9.90 -12.63 -12.78
CA ALA A 163 -9.00 -13.73 -12.45
C ALA A 163 -7.81 -13.27 -11.61
N VAL A 164 -7.23 -12.10 -11.94
CA VAL A 164 -6.12 -11.47 -11.17
C VAL A 164 -6.55 -11.19 -9.74
N VAL A 165 -7.73 -10.62 -9.52
CA VAL A 165 -8.30 -10.32 -8.20
C VAL A 165 -8.54 -11.61 -7.39
N THR A 166 -9.07 -12.66 -8.03
CA THR A 166 -9.30 -13.97 -7.40
C THR A 166 -7.99 -14.65 -6.97
N ASP A 167 -6.97 -14.61 -7.82
CA ASP A 167 -5.65 -15.16 -7.50
C ASP A 167 -4.94 -14.35 -6.42
N THR A 168 -5.06 -13.02 -6.46
CA THR A 168 -4.56 -12.13 -5.41
C THR A 168 -5.19 -12.44 -4.05
N LYS A 169 -6.52 -12.66 -3.98
CA LYS A 169 -7.22 -13.08 -2.77
C LYS A 169 -6.63 -14.37 -2.21
N THR A 170 -6.57 -15.39 -3.06
CA THR A 170 -6.09 -16.72 -2.66
C THR A 170 -4.67 -16.68 -2.09
N MET A 171 -3.79 -15.89 -2.74
CA MET A 171 -2.42 -15.71 -2.27
C MET A 171 -2.34 -14.89 -0.99
N ALA A 172 -3.00 -13.73 -0.94
CA ALA A 172 -2.96 -12.85 0.22
C ALA A 172 -3.50 -13.53 1.47
N GLU A 173 -4.61 -14.27 1.37
CA GLU A 173 -5.18 -15.01 2.50
C GLU A 173 -4.25 -16.12 3.03
N LYS A 174 -3.56 -16.81 2.13
CA LYS A 174 -2.63 -17.89 2.48
C LYS A 174 -1.33 -17.35 3.08
N GLU A 175 -0.82 -16.24 2.57
CA GLU A 175 0.52 -15.74 2.92
C GLU A 175 0.51 -14.76 4.09
N THR A 176 -0.55 -13.97 4.27
CA THR A 176 -0.60 -12.92 5.32
C THR A 176 -0.31 -13.44 6.74
N PRO A 177 -0.86 -14.57 7.21
CA PRO A 177 -0.53 -15.10 8.54
C PRO A 177 0.96 -15.45 8.69
N PHE A 178 1.57 -15.95 7.61
CA PHE A 178 2.99 -16.29 7.59
C PHE A 178 3.88 -15.06 7.62
N TYR A 179 3.51 -13.98 6.91
CA TYR A 179 4.22 -12.70 6.96
C TYR A 179 4.30 -12.16 8.38
N VAL A 180 3.15 -12.12 9.08
CA VAL A 180 3.07 -11.61 10.45
C VAL A 180 3.92 -12.46 11.39
N LEU A 181 3.87 -13.78 11.26
CA LEU A 181 4.69 -14.69 12.08
C LEU A 181 6.19 -14.40 11.90
N VAL A 182 6.65 -14.30 10.64
CA VAL A 182 8.07 -14.04 10.35
C VAL A 182 8.49 -12.66 10.88
N ALA A 183 7.67 -11.63 10.69
CA ALA A 183 7.93 -10.30 11.24
C ALA A 183 8.08 -10.34 12.76
N VAL A 184 7.17 -10.99 13.49
CA VAL A 184 7.22 -11.15 14.94
C VAL A 184 8.48 -11.89 15.38
N VAL A 185 8.83 -13.00 14.73
CA VAL A 185 10.04 -13.79 15.07
C VAL A 185 11.32 -12.96 14.87
N LEU A 186 11.44 -12.27 13.73
CA LEU A 186 12.63 -11.44 13.45
C LEU A 186 12.75 -10.27 14.43
N VAL A 187 11.65 -9.61 14.75
CA VAL A 187 11.63 -8.54 15.76
C VAL A 187 12.00 -9.09 17.14
N CYS A 188 11.48 -10.25 17.53
CA CYS A 188 11.87 -10.89 18.80
C CYS A 188 13.36 -11.21 18.85
N ILE A 189 13.95 -11.67 17.76
CA ILE A 189 15.40 -11.92 17.69
C ILE A 189 16.19 -10.62 17.89
N VAL A 190 15.83 -9.55 17.17
CA VAL A 190 16.49 -8.25 17.32
C VAL A 190 16.37 -7.74 18.75
N LEU A 191 15.18 -7.77 19.33
CA LEU A 191 14.98 -7.32 20.72
C LEU A 191 15.70 -8.21 21.73
N ALA A 192 15.74 -9.53 21.55
CA ALA A 192 16.45 -10.45 22.43
C ALA A 192 17.97 -10.19 22.45
N ILE A 193 18.52 -9.71 21.32
CA ILE A 193 19.94 -9.34 21.23
C ILE A 193 20.23 -8.01 21.95
N PHE A 194 19.35 -7.02 21.79
CA PHE A 194 19.64 -5.65 22.23
C PHE A 194 18.99 -5.26 23.57
N MET A 195 17.96 -5.98 24.02
CA MET A 195 17.37 -5.79 25.35
C MET A 195 18.13 -6.59 26.41
N ASP A 196 17.93 -6.27 27.67
CA ASP A 196 18.58 -6.88 28.83
C ASP A 196 17.80 -8.05 29.47
N SER A 197 16.71 -8.47 28.86
CA SER A 197 15.91 -9.64 29.29
C SER A 197 15.22 -10.32 28.12
N PHE A 198 15.24 -11.66 28.06
CA PHE A 198 14.55 -12.45 27.06
C PHE A 198 13.02 -12.39 27.16
N LEU A 199 12.48 -11.97 28.30
CA LEU A 199 11.03 -11.86 28.51
C LEU A 199 10.47 -10.50 28.06
N VAL A 200 11.29 -9.44 28.01
CA VAL A 200 10.89 -8.10 27.54
C VAL A 200 10.34 -8.14 26.12
N PRO A 201 11.00 -8.76 25.13
CA PRO A 201 10.44 -8.92 23.77
C PRO A 201 9.06 -9.57 23.75
N VAL A 202 8.83 -10.58 24.60
CA VAL A 202 7.54 -11.28 24.66
C VAL A 202 6.42 -10.34 25.14
N PHE A 203 6.69 -9.50 26.15
CA PHE A 203 5.70 -8.53 26.64
C PHE A 203 5.45 -7.41 25.64
N PHE A 204 6.49 -6.98 24.92
CA PHE A 204 6.32 -6.02 23.83
C PHE A 204 5.40 -6.60 22.74
N MET A 205 5.71 -7.81 22.27
CA MET A 205 4.90 -8.48 21.25
C MET A 205 3.47 -8.75 21.71
N LEU A 206 3.26 -9.11 22.97
CA LEU A 206 1.92 -9.32 23.50
C LEU A 206 1.11 -8.00 23.54
N SER A 207 1.71 -6.92 24.01
CA SER A 207 1.06 -5.60 24.07
C SER A 207 0.77 -5.04 22.67
N ILE A 208 1.74 -5.11 21.76
CA ILE A 208 1.60 -4.65 20.38
C ILE A 208 0.63 -5.54 19.62
N GLY A 209 0.71 -6.87 19.81
CA GLY A 209 -0.20 -7.83 19.19
C GLY A 209 -1.66 -7.58 19.58
N MET A 210 -1.94 -7.29 20.87
CA MET A 210 -3.28 -6.87 21.29
C MET A 210 -3.72 -5.59 20.58
N ALA A 211 -2.86 -4.58 20.47
CA ALA A 211 -3.17 -3.33 19.78
C ALA A 211 -3.44 -3.55 18.28
N ILE A 212 -2.71 -4.46 17.62
CA ILE A 212 -2.93 -4.86 16.22
C ILE A 212 -4.30 -5.54 16.08
N VAL A 213 -4.64 -6.47 16.97
CA VAL A 213 -5.96 -7.15 16.93
C VAL A 213 -7.09 -6.15 17.15
N TYR A 214 -6.95 -5.18 18.05
CA TYR A 214 -7.95 -4.11 18.23
C TYR A 214 -8.07 -3.24 16.97
N ASN A 215 -6.94 -2.91 16.35
CA ASN A 215 -6.93 -2.12 15.12
C ASN A 215 -7.65 -2.86 13.98
N LEU A 216 -7.25 -4.09 13.70
CA LEU A 216 -7.83 -4.89 12.61
C LEU A 216 -9.30 -5.23 12.89
N GLY A 217 -9.65 -5.56 14.15
CA GLY A 217 -11.03 -5.88 14.51
C GLY A 217 -11.98 -4.68 14.45
N SER A 218 -11.48 -3.48 14.76
CA SER A 218 -12.30 -2.26 14.66
C SER A 218 -12.47 -1.76 13.21
N ASN A 219 -11.83 -2.38 12.22
CA ASN A 219 -12.09 -2.12 10.80
C ASN A 219 -13.51 -2.54 10.38
N TYR A 220 -14.14 -3.43 11.12
CA TYR A 220 -15.57 -3.77 10.94
C TYR A 220 -16.48 -2.53 10.84
N PHE A 221 -16.17 -1.47 11.60
CA PHE A 221 -16.91 -0.22 11.54
C PHE A 221 -16.64 0.64 10.30
N LEU A 222 -15.61 0.29 9.51
CA LEU A 222 -15.32 0.94 8.22
C LEU A 222 -16.05 0.25 7.05
N GLY A 223 -16.62 -0.94 7.30
CA GLY A 223 -17.30 -1.76 6.31
C GLY A 223 -16.33 -2.69 5.58
N GLU A 224 -15.43 -2.14 4.79
CA GLU A 224 -14.42 -2.90 4.07
C GLU A 224 -13.04 -2.24 4.17
N VAL A 225 -12.01 -3.01 3.85
CA VAL A 225 -10.61 -2.54 3.78
C VAL A 225 -9.89 -3.21 2.61
N SER A 226 -8.91 -2.52 2.02
CA SER A 226 -8.05 -3.12 1.00
C SER A 226 -7.19 -4.25 1.58
N TYR A 227 -6.92 -5.26 0.74
CA TYR A 227 -5.96 -6.31 1.08
C TYR A 227 -4.56 -5.77 1.38
N ILE A 228 -4.15 -4.69 0.70
CA ILE A 228 -2.88 -4.01 0.96
C ILE A 228 -2.88 -3.41 2.37
N THR A 229 -3.95 -2.69 2.72
CA THR A 229 -4.11 -2.13 4.06
C THR A 229 -4.10 -3.23 5.13
N LYS A 230 -4.82 -4.33 4.91
CA LYS A 230 -4.85 -5.47 5.83
C LYS A 230 -3.48 -6.10 6.02
N ALA A 231 -2.75 -6.34 4.94
CA ALA A 231 -1.42 -6.95 4.99
C ALA A 231 -0.39 -6.02 5.66
N LEU A 232 -0.39 -4.75 5.30
CA LEU A 232 0.58 -3.78 5.81
C LEU A 232 0.26 -3.31 7.24
N ALA A 233 -1.01 -3.20 7.61
CA ALA A 233 -1.38 -2.64 8.92
C ALA A 233 -0.74 -3.39 10.09
N ALA A 234 -0.72 -4.73 10.06
CA ALA A 234 -0.11 -5.52 11.13
C ALA A 234 1.41 -5.31 11.21
N VAL A 235 2.09 -5.35 10.05
CA VAL A 235 3.56 -5.25 9.94
C VAL A 235 4.05 -3.86 10.28
N LEU A 236 3.38 -2.83 9.73
CA LEU A 236 3.75 -1.44 9.98
C LEU A 236 3.45 -1.00 11.40
N GLN A 237 2.29 -1.39 11.93
CA GLN A 237 1.94 -1.07 13.31
C GLN A 237 2.95 -1.72 14.26
N LEU A 238 3.38 -2.98 14.01
CA LEU A 238 4.43 -3.65 14.78
C LEU A 238 5.71 -2.82 14.76
N GLY A 239 6.18 -2.42 13.56
CA GLY A 239 7.42 -1.65 13.42
C GLY A 239 7.37 -0.27 14.08
N VAL A 240 6.31 0.50 13.82
CA VAL A 240 6.17 1.89 14.31
C VAL A 240 5.91 1.95 15.81
N THR A 241 5.14 1.02 16.39
CA THR A 241 4.79 1.08 17.81
C THR A 241 5.83 0.44 18.74
N LEU A 242 6.80 -0.28 18.16
CA LEU A 242 7.91 -0.88 18.90
C LEU A 242 8.72 0.18 19.65
N ASP A 243 8.98 1.31 19.02
CA ASP A 243 9.76 2.42 19.58
C ASP A 243 9.20 2.94 20.89
N TYR A 244 7.88 3.04 21.00
CA TYR A 244 7.21 3.48 22.22
C TYR A 244 7.42 2.52 23.37
N SER A 245 7.45 1.22 23.10
CA SER A 245 7.72 0.17 24.07
C SER A 245 9.18 0.20 24.56
N ILE A 246 10.13 0.44 23.66
CA ILE A 246 11.55 0.62 23.96
C ILE A 246 11.75 1.85 24.87
N PHE A 247 11.09 2.96 24.54
CA PHE A 247 11.13 4.19 25.36
C PHE A 247 10.61 3.96 26.77
N LEU A 248 9.48 3.26 26.92
CA LEU A 248 8.93 2.94 28.23
C LEU A 248 9.91 2.10 29.06
N TRP A 249 10.50 1.09 28.44
CA TRP A 249 11.43 0.20 29.11
C TRP A 249 12.67 0.94 29.61
N HIS A 250 13.30 1.76 28.77
CA HIS A 250 14.46 2.57 29.17
C HIS A 250 14.10 3.58 30.25
N SER A 251 12.96 4.26 30.17
CA SER A 251 12.49 5.18 31.18
C SER A 251 12.18 4.48 32.52
N TYR A 252 11.70 3.23 32.48
CA TYR A 252 11.47 2.42 33.67
C TYR A 252 12.77 2.03 34.34
N LYS A 253 13.81 1.63 33.60
CA LYS A 253 15.13 1.34 34.11
C LYS A 253 15.75 2.57 34.76
N GLU A 254 15.75 3.71 34.08
CA GLU A 254 16.28 4.98 34.61
C GLU A 254 15.58 5.38 35.92
N ALA A 255 14.23 5.29 35.93
CA ALA A 255 13.45 5.60 37.12
C ALA A 255 13.68 4.60 38.27
N LYS A 256 13.95 3.32 37.99
CA LYS A 256 14.29 2.29 39.01
C LYS A 256 15.61 2.58 39.68
N GLU A 257 16.62 3.08 38.96
CA GLU A 257 17.91 3.49 39.54
C GLU A 257 17.77 4.73 40.47
N GLU A 258 16.83 5.65 40.12
CA GLU A 258 16.63 6.87 40.92
C GLU A 258 15.72 6.70 42.14
N THR A 259 14.81 5.73 42.15
CA THR A 259 13.72 5.60 43.16
C THR A 259 13.93 4.51 44.18
N THR A 260 15.17 4.11 44.57
CA THR A 260 15.42 3.13 45.62
C THR A 260 14.29 2.06 45.77
N ASP A 261 14.28 1.03 44.91
CA ASP A 261 13.52 -0.25 44.99
C ASP A 261 11.97 -0.21 44.98
N ASP A 262 11.28 0.93 44.79
CA ASP A 262 9.83 0.92 44.58
C ASP A 262 9.47 0.82 43.09
N HIS A 263 9.32 -0.42 42.62
CA HIS A 263 8.93 -0.74 41.23
C HIS A 263 7.65 -0.04 40.78
N HIS A 264 6.68 0.19 41.68
CA HIS A 264 5.42 0.85 41.37
C HIS A 264 5.60 2.35 41.17
N GLU A 265 6.38 3.02 42.00
CA GLU A 265 6.68 4.44 41.85
C GLU A 265 7.57 4.67 40.59
N ALA A 266 8.58 3.82 40.38
CA ALA A 266 9.43 3.85 39.19
C ALA A 266 8.61 3.74 37.90
N MET A 267 7.68 2.79 37.86
CA MET A 267 6.81 2.63 36.67
C MET A 267 5.85 3.83 36.50
N ALA A 268 5.33 4.40 37.57
CA ALA A 268 4.49 5.59 37.51
C ALA A 268 5.24 6.82 36.96
N VAL A 269 6.53 6.95 37.30
CA VAL A 269 7.43 7.98 36.74
C VAL A 269 7.70 7.69 35.27
N ALA A 270 8.05 6.45 34.95
CA ALA A 270 8.34 6.01 33.59
C ALA A 270 7.17 6.29 32.64
N ILE A 271 5.93 5.92 33.02
CA ILE A 271 4.71 6.22 32.22
C ILE A 271 4.58 7.74 32.00
N GLY A 272 4.84 8.56 33.06
CA GLY A 272 4.76 10.01 32.95
C GLY A 272 5.78 10.61 31.99
N ASN A 273 7.00 10.12 31.98
CA ASN A 273 8.09 10.55 31.11
C ASN A 273 7.85 10.08 29.68
N THR A 274 7.49 8.80 29.53
CA THR A 274 7.18 8.19 28.22
C THR A 274 6.00 8.90 27.54
N LEU A 275 4.91 9.14 28.27
CA LEU A 275 3.74 9.81 27.70
C LEU A 275 4.09 11.22 27.18
N THR A 276 5.01 11.94 27.85
CA THR A 276 5.44 13.26 27.38
C THR A 276 6.24 13.19 26.07
N SER A 277 7.10 12.18 25.94
CA SER A 277 7.95 12.01 24.75
C SER A 277 7.19 11.37 23.60
N VAL A 278 6.43 10.30 23.87
CA VAL A 278 5.73 9.49 22.88
C VAL A 278 4.54 10.24 22.25
N VAL A 279 3.81 11.06 23.03
CA VAL A 279 2.72 11.88 22.45
C VAL A 279 3.24 12.85 21.40
N GLY A 280 4.43 13.44 21.62
CA GLY A 280 5.03 14.34 20.63
C GLY A 280 5.38 13.63 19.32
N SER A 281 5.96 12.42 19.41
CA SER A 281 6.37 11.63 18.25
C SER A 281 5.17 10.94 17.58
N SER A 282 4.26 10.35 18.35
CA SER A 282 3.08 9.70 17.77
C SER A 282 2.16 10.65 16.99
N ILE A 283 2.09 11.93 17.38
CA ILE A 283 1.34 12.95 16.61
C ILE A 283 1.94 13.16 15.22
N THR A 284 3.28 13.16 15.08
CA THR A 284 3.93 13.28 13.76
C THR A 284 3.67 12.07 12.90
N THR A 285 3.71 10.88 13.47
CA THR A 285 3.42 9.63 12.77
C THR A 285 1.95 9.55 12.34
N VAL A 286 1.01 9.87 13.24
CA VAL A 286 -0.44 9.95 12.93
C VAL A 286 -0.70 10.98 11.83
N ALA A 287 -0.04 12.15 11.87
CA ALA A 287 -0.21 13.17 10.84
C ALA A 287 0.33 12.72 9.48
N GLY A 288 1.45 11.97 9.45
CA GLY A 288 1.95 11.35 8.22
C GLY A 288 0.94 10.39 7.60
N PHE A 289 0.28 9.55 8.40
CA PHE A 289 -0.77 8.66 7.91
C PHE A 289 -2.05 9.42 7.51
N ILE A 290 -2.46 10.42 8.28
CA ILE A 290 -3.63 11.25 7.92
C ILE A 290 -3.38 12.03 6.63
N ALA A 291 -2.14 12.37 6.29
CA ALA A 291 -1.84 13.03 5.02
C ALA A 291 -2.23 12.16 3.80
N LEU A 292 -2.21 10.82 3.92
CA LEU A 292 -2.72 9.92 2.88
C LEU A 292 -4.23 10.07 2.63
N CYS A 293 -4.99 10.52 3.64
CA CYS A 293 -6.43 10.75 3.47
C CYS A 293 -6.77 11.94 2.55
N PHE A 294 -5.77 12.71 2.11
CA PHE A 294 -5.94 13.81 1.13
C PHE A 294 -5.75 13.33 -0.32
N MET A 295 -5.58 12.04 -0.54
CA MET A 295 -5.58 11.46 -1.89
C MET A 295 -6.98 11.47 -2.48
N SER A 296 -7.06 11.69 -3.78
CA SER A 296 -8.26 11.45 -4.58
C SER A 296 -8.48 9.93 -4.76
N PHE A 297 -7.40 9.17 -4.87
CA PHE A 297 -7.41 7.70 -4.85
C PHE A 297 -7.74 7.20 -3.43
N THR A 298 -8.94 6.66 -3.26
CA THR A 298 -9.53 6.38 -1.93
C THR A 298 -8.81 5.31 -1.12
N LEU A 299 -7.93 4.52 -1.74
CA LEU A 299 -7.00 3.62 -1.03
C LEU A 299 -6.12 4.38 -0.02
N GLY A 300 -5.79 5.65 -0.31
CA GLY A 300 -5.07 6.51 0.63
C GLY A 300 -5.86 6.78 1.90
N LEU A 301 -7.16 6.98 1.79
CA LEU A 301 -8.07 7.14 2.94
C LEU A 301 -8.12 5.86 3.78
N ASP A 302 -8.28 4.70 3.14
CA ASP A 302 -8.32 3.40 3.81
C ASP A 302 -7.03 3.14 4.60
N LEU A 303 -5.88 3.21 3.93
CA LEU A 303 -4.58 3.00 4.56
C LEU A 303 -4.29 4.05 5.64
N GLY A 304 -4.58 5.32 5.37
CA GLY A 304 -4.33 6.44 6.27
C GLY A 304 -5.10 6.31 7.59
N VAL A 305 -6.40 6.04 7.53
CA VAL A 305 -7.26 5.89 8.72
C VAL A 305 -6.87 4.66 9.53
N VAL A 306 -6.68 3.51 8.90
CA VAL A 306 -6.33 2.25 9.58
C VAL A 306 -4.98 2.37 10.28
N MET A 307 -3.98 2.97 9.61
CA MET A 307 -2.65 3.16 10.18
C MET A 307 -2.63 4.20 11.29
N ALA A 308 -3.28 5.35 11.12
CA ALA A 308 -3.39 6.37 12.16
C ALA A 308 -4.07 5.83 13.43
N LYS A 309 -5.18 5.09 13.27
CA LYS A 309 -5.88 4.39 14.35
C LYS A 309 -4.95 3.36 15.02
N GLY A 310 -4.19 2.60 14.24
CA GLY A 310 -3.23 1.61 14.72
C GLY A 310 -2.16 2.23 15.62
N VAL A 311 -1.60 3.38 15.24
CA VAL A 311 -0.62 4.13 16.05
C VAL A 311 -1.23 4.59 17.37
N VAL A 312 -2.45 5.15 17.34
CA VAL A 312 -3.15 5.60 18.56
C VAL A 312 -3.38 4.44 19.53
N LEU A 313 -3.87 3.30 19.01
CA LEU A 313 -4.08 2.08 19.82
C LEU A 313 -2.75 1.52 20.36
N GLY A 314 -1.67 1.60 19.57
CA GLY A 314 -0.33 1.22 19.99
C GLY A 314 0.19 2.08 21.15
N VAL A 315 0.02 3.40 21.09
CA VAL A 315 0.36 4.32 22.20
C VAL A 315 -0.46 4.00 23.45
N ILE A 316 -1.76 3.78 23.31
CA ILE A 316 -2.62 3.40 24.46
C ILE A 316 -2.12 2.09 25.07
N GLY A 317 -1.83 1.08 24.25
CA GLY A 317 -1.28 -0.21 24.70
C GLY A 317 0.06 -0.04 25.42
N CYS A 318 0.95 0.78 24.88
CA CYS A 318 2.26 1.06 25.46
C CYS A 318 2.16 1.70 26.86
N VAL A 319 1.24 2.63 27.08
CA VAL A 319 1.14 3.34 28.39
C VAL A 319 0.16 2.68 29.37
N THR A 320 -0.58 1.64 28.96
CA THR A 320 -1.56 0.96 29.82
C THR A 320 -1.30 -0.54 29.93
N ILE A 321 -1.30 -1.28 28.82
CA ILE A 321 -1.18 -2.74 28.78
C ILE A 321 0.24 -3.15 29.15
N LEU A 322 1.24 -2.58 28.48
CA LEU A 322 2.64 -2.96 28.66
C LEU A 322 3.14 -2.73 30.10
N PRO A 323 2.92 -1.57 30.75
CA PRO A 323 3.29 -1.38 32.16
C PRO A 323 2.60 -2.37 33.09
N SER A 324 1.34 -2.70 32.79
CA SER A 324 0.56 -3.65 33.58
C SER A 324 1.12 -5.07 33.49
N LEU A 325 1.59 -5.49 32.28
CA LEU A 325 2.29 -6.76 32.07
C LEU A 325 3.61 -6.81 32.82
N ILE A 326 4.46 -5.78 32.64
CA ILE A 326 5.78 -5.68 33.29
C ILE A 326 5.65 -5.81 34.81
N LEU A 327 4.76 -5.01 35.42
CA LEU A 327 4.60 -5.03 36.89
C LEU A 327 3.94 -6.33 37.42
N THR A 328 3.10 -6.99 36.63
CA THR A 328 2.45 -8.23 37.05
C THR A 328 3.43 -9.40 37.04
N PHE A 329 4.37 -9.41 36.09
CA PHE A 329 5.36 -10.48 35.92
C PHE A 329 6.79 -10.05 36.25
N ASP A 330 6.98 -9.01 37.04
CA ASP A 330 8.25 -8.41 37.39
C ASP A 330 9.29 -9.44 37.95
N LYS A 331 8.84 -10.35 38.84
CA LYS A 331 9.70 -11.43 39.36
C LYS A 331 10.19 -12.42 38.30
N ALA A 332 9.41 -12.64 37.26
CA ALA A 332 9.81 -13.50 36.13
C ALA A 332 10.82 -12.78 35.24
N LEU A 333 10.61 -11.47 35.07
CA LEU A 333 11.49 -10.57 34.33
C LEU A 333 12.90 -10.52 34.93
N GLU A 334 13.02 -10.35 36.24
CA GLU A 334 14.31 -10.34 36.95
C GLU A 334 15.09 -11.65 36.76
N LYS A 335 14.41 -12.80 36.68
CA LYS A 335 15.06 -14.10 36.48
C LYS A 335 15.63 -14.29 35.08
N THR A 336 15.15 -13.53 34.10
CA THR A 336 15.55 -13.65 32.69
C THR A 336 16.47 -12.52 32.23
N MET A 337 16.90 -11.66 33.17
CA MET A 337 17.84 -10.58 32.88
C MET A 337 19.20 -11.12 32.46
N HIS A 338 19.79 -10.51 31.46
CA HIS A 338 21.15 -10.76 31.00
C HIS A 338 21.89 -9.45 30.73
N ARG A 339 23.19 -9.54 30.53
CA ARG A 339 24.01 -8.35 30.24
C ARG A 339 23.66 -7.75 28.89
N GLU A 340 23.41 -6.45 28.83
CA GLU A 340 23.25 -5.71 27.59
C GLU A 340 24.50 -5.83 26.72
N ILE A 341 24.27 -6.15 25.42
CA ILE A 341 25.37 -6.26 24.43
C ILE A 341 25.71 -4.87 23.85
N MET A 342 24.88 -3.86 24.14
CA MET A 342 25.00 -2.52 23.54
C MET A 342 26.30 -1.85 24.02
N PRO A 343 27.21 -1.48 23.11
CA PRO A 343 28.45 -0.79 23.47
C PRO A 343 28.20 0.67 23.87
N ASN A 344 29.18 1.26 24.58
CA ASN A 344 29.16 2.70 24.84
C ASN A 344 29.53 3.49 23.57
N PHE A 345 28.66 4.41 23.18
CA PHE A 345 28.80 5.22 21.96
C PHE A 345 29.41 6.62 22.21
N ASP A 346 29.89 6.95 23.40
CA ASP A 346 30.46 8.27 23.67
C ASP A 346 31.68 8.60 22.80
N LYS A 347 32.58 7.63 22.59
CA LYS A 347 33.75 7.83 21.70
C LYS A 347 33.37 7.96 20.23
N PRO A 348 32.55 7.06 19.64
CA PRO A 348 32.05 7.22 18.29
C PRO A 348 31.30 8.55 18.08
N ALA A 349 30.43 8.95 19.01
CA ALA A 349 29.69 10.20 18.93
C ALA A 349 30.61 11.43 18.89
N ARG A 350 31.63 11.48 19.77
CA ARG A 350 32.63 12.55 19.72
C ARG A 350 33.40 12.56 18.41
N TRP A 351 33.76 11.41 17.89
CA TRP A 351 34.45 11.31 16.60
C TRP A 351 33.61 11.86 15.46
N ILE A 352 32.34 11.47 15.38
CA ILE A 352 31.37 11.95 14.37
C ILE A 352 31.24 13.49 14.43
N VAL A 353 31.02 14.04 15.63
CA VAL A 353 30.84 15.49 15.81
C VAL A 353 32.12 16.28 15.48
N ASN A 354 33.29 15.72 15.77
CA ASN A 354 34.58 16.37 15.45
C ASN A 354 34.88 16.35 13.94
N HIS A 355 34.38 15.36 13.21
CA HIS A 355 34.55 15.20 11.76
C HIS A 355 33.27 15.55 11.00
N SER A 356 32.38 16.36 11.56
CA SER A 356 31.08 16.73 10.99
C SER A 356 31.17 17.32 9.56
N TRP A 357 32.28 17.96 9.20
CA TRP A 357 32.51 18.49 7.86
C TRP A 357 32.55 17.40 6.77
N ILE A 358 33.04 16.18 7.11
CA ILE A 358 33.08 15.04 6.17
C ILE A 358 31.64 14.65 5.81
N PHE A 359 30.77 14.51 6.81
CA PHE A 359 29.37 14.10 6.59
C PHE A 359 28.55 15.18 5.88
N LEU A 360 28.89 16.47 6.09
CA LEU A 360 28.30 17.56 5.29
C LEU A 360 28.69 17.49 3.83
N ILE A 361 29.97 17.19 3.52
CA ILE A 361 30.41 17.02 2.13
C ILE A 361 29.70 15.82 1.51
N ILE A 362 29.62 14.68 2.19
CA ILE A 362 28.91 13.50 1.71
C ILE A 362 27.44 13.82 1.45
N PHE A 363 26.78 14.53 2.35
CA PHE A 363 25.39 14.98 2.19
C PHE A 363 25.20 15.80 0.92
N VAL A 364 26.05 16.82 0.71
CA VAL A 364 25.96 17.69 -0.47
C VAL A 364 26.25 16.92 -1.78
N LEU A 365 27.25 16.02 -1.76
CA LEU A 365 27.62 15.21 -2.92
C LEU A 365 26.52 14.21 -3.30
N LEU A 366 25.86 13.59 -2.32
CA LEU A 366 24.80 12.61 -2.55
C LEU A 366 23.45 13.25 -2.87
N LEU A 367 23.21 14.51 -2.49
CA LEU A 367 21.93 15.19 -2.68
C LEU A 367 21.54 15.29 -4.16
N GLY A 368 22.46 15.66 -5.04
CA GLY A 368 22.22 15.75 -6.48
C GLY A 368 21.84 14.39 -7.10
N PRO A 369 22.69 13.36 -6.98
CA PRO A 369 22.35 12.01 -7.43
C PRO A 369 21.06 11.45 -6.82
N ALA A 370 20.79 11.70 -5.53
CA ALA A 370 19.57 11.20 -4.86
C ALA A 370 18.30 11.83 -5.48
N ILE A 371 18.28 13.15 -5.68
CA ILE A 371 17.16 13.84 -6.34
C ILE A 371 17.03 13.40 -7.79
N TYR A 372 18.12 13.25 -8.51
CA TYR A 372 18.10 12.80 -9.89
C TYR A 372 17.52 11.38 -10.01
N GLY A 373 18.00 10.44 -9.20
CA GLY A 373 17.50 9.08 -9.15
C GLY A 373 16.00 9.04 -8.78
N TYR A 374 15.60 9.79 -7.77
CA TYR A 374 14.20 9.90 -7.33
C TYR A 374 13.26 10.33 -8.46
N ASN A 375 13.63 11.38 -9.21
CA ASN A 375 12.81 11.93 -10.29
C ASN A 375 12.78 11.03 -11.55
N ASN A 376 13.71 10.09 -11.68
CA ASN A 376 13.83 9.22 -12.86
C ASN A 376 13.57 7.73 -12.52
N THR A 377 13.15 7.42 -11.30
CA THR A 377 12.75 6.05 -10.93
C THR A 377 11.48 5.68 -11.69
N LYS A 378 11.53 4.54 -12.39
CA LYS A 378 10.39 4.02 -13.15
C LYS A 378 9.37 3.40 -12.22
N VAL A 379 8.10 3.66 -12.51
CA VAL A 379 6.95 3.15 -11.77
C VAL A 379 6.10 2.31 -12.72
N TYR A 380 5.61 1.18 -12.27
CA TYR A 380 4.66 0.38 -13.04
C TYR A 380 3.26 0.45 -12.43
N TYR A 381 2.25 0.28 -13.29
CA TYR A 381 0.82 0.40 -12.96
C TYR A 381 0.03 -0.85 -13.33
N ASP A 382 0.60 -1.75 -14.13
CA ASP A 382 -0.06 -3.01 -14.48
C ASP A 382 -0.14 -3.92 -13.26
N LEU A 383 -1.35 -4.29 -12.89
CA LEU A 383 -1.63 -5.10 -11.70
C LEU A 383 -1.34 -6.58 -11.94
N SER A 384 -1.42 -7.04 -13.18
CA SER A 384 -1.07 -8.41 -13.56
C SER A 384 0.41 -8.71 -13.35
N ASP A 385 1.29 -7.72 -13.54
CA ASP A 385 2.72 -7.83 -13.30
C ASP A 385 3.09 -8.02 -11.82
N THR A 386 2.13 -7.79 -10.91
CA THR A 386 2.34 -7.95 -9.46
C THR A 386 2.31 -9.40 -8.99
N LEU A 387 1.85 -10.31 -9.84
CA LEU A 387 1.62 -11.71 -9.51
C LEU A 387 2.70 -12.64 -10.10
N PRO A 388 3.01 -13.77 -9.43
CA PRO A 388 3.94 -14.75 -9.95
C PRO A 388 3.50 -15.36 -11.28
N GLU A 389 4.45 -15.54 -12.22
CA GLU A 389 4.23 -16.14 -13.54
C GLU A 389 3.61 -17.55 -13.55
N LYS A 390 3.64 -18.24 -12.40
CA LYS A 390 3.10 -19.61 -12.26
C LYS A 390 1.59 -19.66 -12.08
N LEU A 391 0.96 -18.53 -11.81
CA LEU A 391 -0.49 -18.48 -11.61
C LEU A 391 -1.25 -18.65 -12.90
N ASN A 392 -2.48 -19.18 -12.79
CA ASN A 392 -3.33 -19.42 -13.95
C ASN A 392 -3.62 -18.13 -14.73
N CYS A 393 -3.93 -17.02 -14.04
CA CYS A 393 -4.16 -15.72 -14.68
C CYS A 393 -2.92 -15.19 -15.41
N SER A 394 -1.71 -15.33 -14.84
CA SER A 394 -0.46 -14.87 -15.48
C SER A 394 -0.12 -15.70 -16.72
N GLN A 395 -0.32 -17.03 -16.65
CA GLN A 395 -0.18 -17.93 -17.80
C GLN A 395 -1.22 -17.64 -18.87
N ALA A 396 -2.46 -17.35 -18.46
CA ALA A 396 -3.56 -16.97 -19.38
C ALA A 396 -3.25 -15.70 -20.16
N ASN A 397 -2.77 -14.65 -19.49
CA ASN A 397 -2.39 -13.40 -20.13
C ASN A 397 -1.26 -13.62 -21.17
N LYS A 398 -0.29 -14.47 -20.83
CA LYS A 398 0.79 -14.83 -21.75
C LYS A 398 0.25 -15.60 -22.98
N MET A 399 -0.61 -16.60 -22.75
CA MET A 399 -1.21 -17.38 -23.83
C MET A 399 -2.11 -16.51 -24.71
N LEU A 400 -2.83 -15.57 -24.13
CA LEU A 400 -3.64 -14.61 -24.87
C LEU A 400 -2.76 -13.78 -25.82
N ALA A 401 -1.67 -13.21 -25.31
CA ALA A 401 -0.74 -12.40 -26.10
C ALA A 401 -0.01 -13.22 -27.19
N GLU A 402 0.31 -14.51 -26.95
CA GLU A 402 1.02 -15.37 -27.89
C GLU A 402 0.11 -15.93 -29.00
N ASN A 403 -1.19 -16.18 -28.71
CA ASN A 403 -2.09 -16.88 -29.62
C ASN A 403 -3.11 -15.97 -30.33
N PHE A 404 -3.42 -14.82 -29.73
CA PHE A 404 -4.43 -13.91 -30.25
C PHE A 404 -3.83 -12.54 -30.47
N ASP A 405 -3.16 -12.39 -31.63
CA ASP A 405 -2.57 -11.10 -32.04
C ASP A 405 -3.61 -9.98 -31.95
N GLY A 406 -3.29 -8.95 -31.21
CA GLY A 406 -4.16 -7.79 -31.08
C GLY A 406 -5.21 -7.84 -29.98
N THR A 407 -5.14 -8.81 -29.09
CA THR A 407 -6.03 -8.89 -27.92
C THR A 407 -5.26 -8.68 -26.61
N ASN A 408 -4.18 -7.90 -26.65
CA ASN A 408 -3.41 -7.58 -25.43
C ASN A 408 -4.25 -6.84 -24.39
N SER A 409 -5.22 -6.05 -24.87
CA SER A 409 -6.22 -5.42 -23.99
C SER A 409 -7.51 -5.19 -24.77
N ILE A 410 -8.63 -5.49 -24.12
CA ILE A 410 -9.98 -5.17 -24.62
C ILE A 410 -10.59 -4.16 -23.66
N TYR A 411 -11.17 -3.10 -24.23
CA TYR A 411 -11.95 -2.11 -23.48
C TYR A 411 -13.21 -1.77 -24.28
N MET A 412 -14.14 -1.06 -23.68
CA MET A 412 -15.45 -0.84 -24.23
C MET A 412 -15.76 0.65 -24.36
N ILE A 413 -16.62 1.01 -25.32
CA ILE A 413 -17.26 2.30 -25.40
C ILE A 413 -18.74 2.09 -25.08
N LEU A 414 -19.24 2.79 -24.07
CA LEU A 414 -20.66 2.94 -23.82
C LEU A 414 -21.14 4.17 -24.59
N ALA A 415 -22.09 4.01 -25.50
CA ALA A 415 -22.69 5.09 -26.25
C ALA A 415 -24.23 5.05 -26.15
N ASP A 416 -24.91 6.13 -26.45
CA ASP A 416 -26.39 6.19 -26.43
C ASP A 416 -26.99 5.08 -27.30
N SER A 417 -27.95 4.33 -26.76
CA SER A 417 -28.63 3.24 -27.50
C SER A 417 -29.38 3.72 -28.74
N ASN A 418 -29.73 5.01 -28.77
CA ASN A 418 -30.41 5.64 -29.91
C ASN A 418 -29.45 6.23 -30.96
N LEU A 419 -28.14 6.05 -30.83
CA LEU A 419 -27.17 6.46 -31.81
C LEU A 419 -27.52 5.79 -33.16
N SER A 420 -27.52 6.56 -34.25
CA SER A 420 -27.86 6.01 -35.57
C SER A 420 -26.83 4.97 -36.00
N ALA A 421 -27.27 3.95 -36.75
CA ALA A 421 -26.35 2.94 -37.30
C ALA A 421 -25.28 3.58 -38.22
N GLU A 422 -25.59 4.71 -38.89
CA GLU A 422 -24.65 5.46 -39.71
C GLU A 422 -23.56 6.10 -38.86
N ASP A 423 -23.92 6.76 -37.73
CA ASP A 423 -22.97 7.38 -36.78
C ASP A 423 -22.16 6.31 -36.02
N SER A 424 -22.81 5.22 -35.60
CA SER A 424 -22.16 4.06 -34.99
C SER A 424 -21.08 3.47 -35.89
N ASN A 425 -21.40 3.21 -37.14
CA ASN A 425 -20.46 2.71 -38.15
C ASN A 425 -19.33 3.73 -38.44
N ALA A 426 -19.67 5.02 -38.56
CA ALA A 426 -18.67 6.08 -38.77
C ALA A 426 -17.71 6.19 -37.61
N MET A 427 -18.20 6.14 -36.36
CA MET A 427 -17.39 6.10 -35.15
C MET A 427 -16.44 4.90 -35.17
N MET A 428 -16.94 3.68 -35.38
CA MET A 428 -16.12 2.46 -35.41
C MET A 428 -15.07 2.48 -36.53
N ASN A 429 -15.41 3.02 -37.69
CA ASN A 429 -14.45 3.18 -38.79
C ASN A 429 -13.33 4.17 -38.42
N GLU A 430 -13.66 5.28 -37.77
CA GLU A 430 -12.67 6.27 -37.31
C GLU A 430 -11.77 5.69 -36.22
N VAL A 431 -12.33 4.92 -35.29
CA VAL A 431 -11.55 4.22 -34.22
C VAL A 431 -10.67 3.14 -34.86
N ASN A 432 -11.18 2.32 -35.81
CA ASN A 432 -10.39 1.32 -36.53
C ASN A 432 -9.22 1.92 -37.33
N GLY A 433 -9.30 3.20 -37.68
CA GLY A 433 -8.24 3.94 -38.38
C GLY A 433 -7.08 4.36 -37.47
N LEU A 434 -7.17 4.19 -36.16
CA LEU A 434 -6.11 4.54 -35.21
C LEU A 434 -5.01 3.47 -35.17
N ASP A 435 -3.77 3.90 -35.01
CA ASP A 435 -2.63 3.01 -34.84
C ASP A 435 -2.81 2.12 -33.59
N GLY A 436 -2.48 0.83 -33.72
CA GLY A 436 -2.53 -0.15 -32.65
C GLY A 436 -3.92 -0.71 -32.34
N ILE A 437 -4.99 -0.24 -32.99
CA ILE A 437 -6.31 -0.88 -32.91
C ILE A 437 -6.31 -2.13 -33.76
N SER A 438 -6.66 -3.27 -33.16
CA SER A 438 -6.83 -4.54 -33.86
C SER A 438 -8.23 -4.65 -34.46
N PHE A 439 -9.23 -4.30 -33.66
CA PHE A 439 -10.58 -4.14 -34.10
C PHE A 439 -11.37 -3.20 -33.19
N ALA A 440 -12.33 -2.50 -33.75
CA ALA A 440 -13.39 -1.83 -33.02
C ALA A 440 -14.73 -2.22 -33.68
N LEU A 441 -15.65 -2.73 -32.85
CA LEU A 441 -16.90 -3.33 -33.29
C LEU A 441 -18.08 -2.79 -32.47
N SER A 442 -19.13 -2.39 -33.15
CA SER A 442 -20.47 -2.22 -32.60
C SER A 442 -21.39 -3.29 -33.17
N ILE A 443 -22.60 -3.41 -32.65
CA ILE A 443 -23.60 -4.32 -33.17
C ILE A 443 -23.89 -4.05 -34.67
N ASP A 444 -23.89 -2.76 -35.07
CA ASP A 444 -24.13 -2.34 -36.42
C ASP A 444 -22.94 -2.59 -37.38
N SER A 445 -21.70 -2.46 -36.86
CA SER A 445 -20.48 -2.61 -37.67
C SER A 445 -20.00 -4.05 -37.80
N ALA A 446 -20.30 -4.92 -36.85
CA ALA A 446 -19.88 -6.32 -36.85
C ALA A 446 -20.41 -7.11 -38.04
N LEU A 447 -21.53 -6.67 -38.60
CA LEU A 447 -22.23 -7.32 -39.69
C LEU A 447 -21.99 -6.67 -41.06
N GLY A 448 -21.09 -5.70 -41.15
CA GLY A 448 -20.71 -5.02 -42.39
C GLY A 448 -21.80 -4.09 -42.94
N GLY A 449 -22.80 -3.73 -42.14
CA GLY A 449 -23.90 -2.84 -42.56
C GLY A 449 -24.88 -3.43 -43.61
N GLU A 450 -24.66 -4.67 -44.02
CA GLU A 450 -25.50 -5.35 -45.02
C GLU A 450 -26.61 -6.21 -44.42
N ILE A 451 -26.47 -6.58 -43.13
CA ILE A 451 -27.46 -7.34 -42.37
C ILE A 451 -28.18 -6.40 -41.40
N PRO A 452 -29.51 -6.19 -41.56
CA PRO A 452 -30.29 -5.43 -40.60
C PRO A 452 -30.21 -6.06 -39.20
N THR A 453 -30.09 -5.24 -38.17
CA THR A 453 -30.04 -5.69 -36.73
C THR A 453 -31.26 -6.52 -36.34
N GLU A 454 -32.40 -6.32 -37.01
CA GLU A 454 -33.63 -7.10 -36.82
C GLU A 454 -33.51 -8.58 -37.28
N MET A 455 -32.45 -8.96 -38.00
CA MET A 455 -32.17 -10.35 -38.40
C MET A 455 -31.24 -11.08 -37.39
N LEU A 456 -30.72 -10.35 -36.39
CA LEU A 456 -29.89 -10.95 -35.33
C LEU A 456 -30.78 -11.69 -34.33
N PRO A 457 -30.23 -12.71 -33.63
CA PRO A 457 -30.90 -13.27 -32.48
C PRO A 457 -31.15 -12.19 -31.42
N ASP A 458 -32.37 -12.10 -30.91
CA ASP A 458 -32.75 -11.16 -29.84
C ASP A 458 -31.83 -11.26 -28.63
N SER A 459 -31.29 -12.45 -28.35
CA SER A 459 -30.32 -12.71 -27.29
C SER A 459 -29.02 -11.91 -27.50
N LEU A 460 -28.49 -11.84 -28.70
CA LEU A 460 -27.24 -11.09 -28.97
C LEU A 460 -27.48 -9.57 -28.92
N VAL A 461 -28.64 -9.12 -29.42
CA VAL A 461 -28.98 -7.69 -29.37
C VAL A 461 -29.13 -7.23 -27.93
N SER A 462 -29.85 -7.98 -27.10
CA SER A 462 -30.03 -7.64 -25.66
C SER A 462 -28.73 -7.69 -24.82
N GLU A 463 -27.72 -8.45 -25.27
CA GLU A 463 -26.42 -8.53 -24.63
C GLU A 463 -25.59 -7.26 -24.84
N LEU A 464 -25.76 -6.55 -25.96
CA LEU A 464 -24.93 -5.42 -26.37
C LEU A 464 -25.70 -4.09 -26.42
N LYS A 465 -27.04 -4.10 -26.37
CA LYS A 465 -27.88 -2.91 -26.44
C LYS A 465 -28.93 -2.92 -25.32
N GLY A 466 -28.74 -2.03 -24.33
CA GLY A 466 -29.66 -1.78 -23.24
C GLY A 466 -30.69 -0.67 -23.59
N ASP A 467 -31.42 -0.23 -22.56
CA ASP A 467 -32.46 0.82 -22.71
C ASP A 467 -31.84 2.18 -23.02
N GLU A 468 -30.77 2.57 -22.30
CA GLU A 468 -30.12 3.88 -22.44
C GLU A 468 -28.80 3.82 -23.20
N TYR A 469 -28.04 2.73 -23.06
CA TYR A 469 -26.69 2.59 -23.61
C TYR A 469 -26.55 1.36 -24.51
N GLN A 470 -25.53 1.40 -25.39
CA GLN A 470 -25.04 0.26 -26.14
C GLN A 470 -23.54 0.07 -25.91
N ILE A 471 -23.12 -1.20 -25.92
CA ILE A 471 -21.72 -1.59 -25.73
C ILE A 471 -21.06 -1.74 -27.09
N MET A 472 -19.91 -1.07 -27.26
CA MET A 472 -19.04 -1.25 -28.43
C MET A 472 -17.68 -1.75 -27.91
N MET A 473 -17.10 -2.73 -28.57
CA MET A 473 -15.84 -3.36 -28.15
C MET A 473 -14.67 -2.80 -28.94
N VAL A 474 -13.58 -2.51 -28.25
CA VAL A 474 -12.32 -2.06 -28.85
C VAL A 474 -11.19 -2.94 -28.34
N SER A 475 -10.43 -3.51 -29.30
CA SER A 475 -9.25 -4.32 -28.98
C SER A 475 -8.00 -3.64 -29.50
N THR A 476 -6.92 -3.73 -28.73
CA THR A 476 -5.66 -3.07 -29.05
C THR A 476 -4.44 -3.99 -28.87
N ASN A 477 -3.41 -3.73 -29.69
CA ASN A 477 -2.11 -4.40 -29.63
C ASN A 477 -1.20 -3.82 -28.53
N TYR A 478 -1.57 -2.67 -27.96
CA TYR A 478 -0.75 -2.02 -26.94
C TYR A 478 -0.94 -2.67 -25.58
N THR A 479 0.12 -2.73 -24.81
CA THR A 479 0.08 -3.23 -23.43
C THR A 479 -0.53 -2.21 -22.49
N ILE A 480 -1.26 -2.70 -21.49
CA ILE A 480 -1.86 -1.87 -20.43
C ILE A 480 -0.76 -1.04 -19.76
N ALA A 481 -1.10 0.18 -19.36
CA ALA A 481 -0.22 1.15 -18.71
C ALA A 481 0.95 1.67 -19.58
N SER A 482 1.00 1.37 -20.88
CA SER A 482 1.98 2.01 -21.78
C SER A 482 1.54 3.42 -22.17
N ASP A 483 2.49 4.27 -22.59
CA ASP A 483 2.17 5.62 -23.08
C ASP A 483 1.34 5.57 -24.36
N GLU A 484 1.59 4.55 -25.19
CA GLU A 484 0.90 4.33 -26.47
C GLU A 484 -0.61 4.04 -26.26
N ILE A 485 -0.95 3.17 -25.29
CA ILE A 485 -2.37 2.87 -25.01
C ILE A 485 -3.06 4.06 -24.37
N ASN A 486 -2.37 4.80 -23.51
CA ASN A 486 -2.92 5.99 -22.86
C ASN A 486 -3.27 7.08 -23.90
N ASP A 487 -2.40 7.31 -24.87
CA ASP A 487 -2.64 8.23 -25.98
C ASP A 487 -3.75 7.73 -26.90
N GLN A 488 -3.81 6.42 -27.16
CA GLN A 488 -4.86 5.80 -27.96
C GLN A 488 -6.23 5.97 -27.29
N ILE A 489 -6.36 5.68 -25.98
CA ILE A 489 -7.60 5.86 -25.22
C ILE A 489 -8.08 7.31 -25.26
N ASN A 490 -7.17 8.30 -25.16
CA ASN A 490 -7.54 9.70 -25.31
C ASN A 490 -8.12 10.03 -26.70
N LYS A 491 -7.57 9.43 -27.74
CA LYS A 491 -8.07 9.61 -29.12
C LYS A 491 -9.42 8.93 -29.31
N VAL A 492 -9.56 7.70 -28.76
CA VAL A 492 -10.84 6.95 -28.81
C VAL A 492 -11.94 7.71 -28.07
N ASP A 493 -11.66 8.24 -26.88
CA ASP A 493 -12.61 9.06 -26.11
C ASP A 493 -13.02 10.33 -26.89
N ALA A 494 -12.05 11.01 -27.52
CA ALA A 494 -12.33 12.19 -28.33
C ALA A 494 -13.19 11.86 -29.57
N ILE A 495 -12.95 10.71 -30.21
CA ILE A 495 -13.79 10.22 -31.32
C ILE A 495 -15.18 9.88 -30.81
N ALA A 496 -15.30 9.09 -29.75
CA ALA A 496 -16.58 8.69 -29.17
C ALA A 496 -17.43 9.93 -28.81
N LYS A 497 -16.88 10.87 -28.09
CA LYS A 497 -17.55 12.13 -27.69
C LYS A 497 -17.89 13.07 -28.86
N LYS A 498 -17.28 12.90 -30.04
CA LYS A 498 -17.63 13.63 -31.26
C LYS A 498 -19.01 13.18 -31.82
N TYR A 499 -19.31 11.90 -31.71
CA TYR A 499 -20.57 11.31 -32.18
C TYR A 499 -21.65 11.28 -31.09
N ASP A 500 -21.24 11.03 -29.85
CA ASP A 500 -22.10 11.04 -28.67
C ASP A 500 -21.37 11.68 -27.48
N ALA A 501 -21.82 12.87 -27.06
CA ALA A 501 -21.22 13.62 -25.97
C ALA A 501 -21.33 12.93 -24.58
N LYS A 502 -22.19 11.92 -24.45
CA LYS A 502 -22.36 11.13 -23.22
C LYS A 502 -21.58 9.83 -23.24
N SER A 503 -20.92 9.51 -24.33
CA SER A 503 -20.15 8.27 -24.43
C SER A 503 -19.04 8.20 -23.38
N MET A 504 -18.78 6.99 -22.90
CA MET A 504 -17.75 6.71 -21.91
C MET A 504 -16.87 5.56 -22.40
N VAL A 505 -15.55 5.71 -22.22
CA VAL A 505 -14.58 4.65 -22.54
C VAL A 505 -14.24 3.94 -21.24
N ILE A 506 -14.57 2.65 -21.14
CA ILE A 506 -14.51 1.87 -19.90
C ILE A 506 -13.71 0.57 -20.06
N GLY A 507 -13.31 -0.02 -18.95
CA GLY A 507 -12.54 -1.25 -18.90
C GLY A 507 -11.21 -1.07 -18.19
N GLU A 508 -10.42 -2.13 -18.15
CA GLU A 508 -9.17 -2.17 -17.35
C GLU A 508 -8.13 -1.11 -17.81
N ALA A 509 -7.91 -0.99 -19.10
CA ALA A 509 -6.93 -0.03 -19.64
C ALA A 509 -7.33 1.44 -19.41
N PRO A 510 -8.59 1.88 -19.66
CA PRO A 510 -9.05 3.21 -19.28
C PRO A 510 -8.96 3.49 -17.76
N CYS A 511 -9.35 2.53 -16.91
CA CYS A 511 -9.22 2.67 -15.47
C CYS A 511 -7.75 2.80 -15.03
N THR A 512 -6.85 2.03 -15.65
CA THR A 512 -5.41 2.13 -15.38
C THR A 512 -4.84 3.48 -15.81
N LYS A 513 -5.27 4.02 -16.95
CA LYS A 513 -4.90 5.36 -17.40
C LYS A 513 -5.35 6.45 -16.40
N ASP A 514 -6.59 6.33 -15.91
CA ASP A 514 -7.11 7.25 -14.89
C ASP A 514 -6.35 7.11 -13.57
N LEU A 515 -6.02 5.87 -13.17
CA LEU A 515 -5.17 5.59 -12.02
C LEU A 515 -3.81 6.30 -12.13
N ILE A 516 -3.14 6.24 -13.28
CA ILE A 516 -1.88 6.94 -13.54
C ILE A 516 -2.05 8.45 -13.33
N THR A 517 -3.06 9.03 -13.97
CA THR A 517 -3.30 10.49 -13.94
C THR A 517 -3.63 10.98 -12.52
N ILE A 518 -4.45 10.24 -11.79
CA ILE A 518 -4.89 10.57 -10.43
C ILE A 518 -3.73 10.43 -9.45
N THR A 519 -2.99 9.32 -9.51
CA THR A 519 -1.89 9.06 -8.57
C THR A 519 -0.71 10.00 -8.75
N ASP A 520 -0.41 10.45 -9.97
CA ASP A 520 0.60 11.47 -10.23
C ASP A 520 0.26 12.83 -9.58
N LYS A 521 -1.01 13.20 -9.57
CA LYS A 521 -1.49 14.40 -8.88
C LYS A 521 -1.47 14.20 -7.36
N ASP A 522 -1.96 13.06 -6.90
CA ASP A 522 -2.03 12.72 -5.49
C ASP A 522 -0.65 12.66 -4.85
N PHE A 523 0.35 12.12 -5.54
CA PHE A 523 1.73 12.08 -5.07
C PHE A 523 2.25 13.48 -4.68
N LYS A 524 2.04 14.48 -5.54
CA LYS A 524 2.45 15.87 -5.28
C LYS A 524 1.67 16.48 -4.11
N THR A 525 0.37 16.24 -4.06
CA THR A 525 -0.53 16.79 -3.04
C THR A 525 -0.19 16.21 -1.66
N VAL A 526 -0.09 14.90 -1.56
CA VAL A 526 0.18 14.20 -0.29
C VAL A 526 1.57 14.53 0.24
N SER A 527 2.59 14.58 -0.62
CA SER A 527 3.94 15.00 -0.22
C SER A 527 3.95 16.42 0.34
N ALA A 528 3.28 17.36 -0.32
CA ALA A 528 3.17 18.73 0.17
C ALA A 528 2.42 18.82 1.51
N VAL A 529 1.28 18.14 1.64
CA VAL A 529 0.47 18.12 2.87
C VAL A 529 1.25 17.52 4.03
N SER A 530 1.92 16.37 3.83
CA SER A 530 2.71 15.73 4.88
C SER A 530 3.90 16.57 5.35
N ILE A 531 4.65 17.17 4.43
CA ILE A 531 5.76 18.08 4.77
C ILE A 531 5.25 19.26 5.59
N VAL A 532 4.16 19.91 5.16
CA VAL A 532 3.58 21.07 5.85
C VAL A 532 3.04 20.67 7.23
N ALA A 533 2.31 19.57 7.33
CA ALA A 533 1.76 19.08 8.59
C ALA A 533 2.87 18.76 9.61
N ILE A 534 3.88 18.00 9.19
CA ILE A 534 5.01 17.63 10.04
C ILE A 534 5.84 18.84 10.42
N PHE A 535 6.05 19.79 9.49
CA PHE A 535 6.71 21.06 9.81
C PHE A 535 6.01 21.79 10.97
N PHE A 536 4.71 21.97 10.92
CA PHE A 536 3.97 22.65 11.98
C PHE A 536 3.98 21.84 13.29
N ILE A 537 3.86 20.53 13.25
CA ILE A 537 3.91 19.71 14.46
C ILE A 537 5.28 19.85 15.14
N ILE A 538 6.37 19.71 14.40
CA ILE A 538 7.71 19.88 14.94
C ILE A 538 7.91 21.31 15.47
N PHE A 539 7.39 22.32 14.77
CA PHE A 539 7.41 23.71 15.21
C PHE A 539 6.79 23.89 16.60
N PHE A 540 5.61 23.31 16.83
CA PHE A 540 4.92 23.43 18.13
C PHE A 540 5.59 22.57 19.21
N VAL A 541 6.01 21.34 18.89
CA VAL A 541 6.64 20.41 19.84
C VAL A 541 7.99 20.95 20.31
N LEU A 542 8.86 21.37 19.40
CA LEU A 542 10.21 21.83 19.74
C LEU A 542 10.25 23.33 20.05
N LYS A 543 9.19 24.09 19.75
CA LYS A 543 9.11 25.55 19.89
C LYS A 543 10.26 26.25 19.19
N SER A 544 10.47 25.92 17.92
CA SER A 544 11.57 26.38 17.08
C SER A 544 11.12 26.57 15.64
N ILE A 545 11.62 27.62 14.97
CA ILE A 545 11.35 27.87 13.57
C ILE A 545 12.36 27.12 12.67
N SER A 546 13.63 27.04 13.08
CA SER A 546 14.71 26.45 12.26
C SER A 546 14.75 24.93 12.34
N LEU A 547 14.42 24.33 13.50
CA LEU A 547 14.51 22.88 13.68
C LEU A 547 13.57 22.11 12.73
N PRO A 548 12.30 22.50 12.52
CA PRO A 548 11.45 21.84 11.54
C PRO A 548 12.09 21.77 10.14
N VAL A 549 12.67 22.89 9.66
CA VAL A 549 13.35 22.94 8.36
C VAL A 549 14.51 21.95 8.32
N ILE A 550 15.35 21.93 9.35
CA ILE A 550 16.55 21.06 9.40
C ILE A 550 16.13 19.58 9.46
N LEU A 551 15.15 19.24 10.31
CA LEU A 551 14.72 17.86 10.48
C LEU A 551 14.03 17.34 9.22
N VAL A 552 13.09 18.09 8.66
CA VAL A 552 12.40 17.71 7.43
C VAL A 552 13.41 17.57 6.28
N ALA A 553 14.33 18.51 6.10
CA ALA A 553 15.35 18.42 5.07
C ALA A 553 16.26 17.18 5.20
N ALA A 554 16.61 16.78 6.43
CA ALA A 554 17.39 15.57 6.66
C ALA A 554 16.60 14.30 6.32
N ILE A 555 15.31 14.25 6.65
CA ILE A 555 14.48 13.08 6.39
C ILE A 555 14.11 13.00 4.90
N GLU A 556 13.76 14.13 4.26
CA GLU A 556 13.54 14.18 2.82
C GLU A 556 14.78 13.71 2.03
N PHE A 557 15.97 14.07 2.48
CA PHE A 557 17.19 13.52 1.90
C PHE A 557 17.25 11.98 2.01
N ALA A 558 16.87 11.42 3.17
CA ALA A 558 16.81 9.97 3.32
C ALA A 558 15.77 9.32 2.39
N ILE A 559 14.63 9.99 2.17
CA ILE A 559 13.59 9.56 1.23
C ILE A 559 14.12 9.60 -0.21
N PHE A 560 14.76 10.69 -0.63
CA PHE A 560 15.35 10.82 -1.97
C PHE A 560 16.40 9.74 -2.23
N VAL A 561 17.25 9.44 -1.24
CA VAL A 561 18.23 8.34 -1.35
C VAL A 561 17.51 7.00 -1.49
N ASN A 562 16.51 6.72 -0.63
CA ASN A 562 15.77 5.46 -0.65
C ASN A 562 15.05 5.24 -1.98
N MET A 563 14.26 6.23 -2.40
CA MET A 563 13.44 6.15 -3.62
C MET A 563 14.26 6.34 -4.91
N GLY A 564 15.49 6.87 -4.82
CA GLY A 564 16.38 7.04 -5.96
C GLY A 564 17.22 5.79 -6.28
N ILE A 565 17.44 4.88 -5.31
CA ILE A 565 18.21 3.65 -5.54
C ILE A 565 17.64 2.80 -6.68
N PRO A 566 16.31 2.59 -6.83
CA PRO A 566 15.74 1.80 -7.91
C PRO A 566 16.17 2.27 -9.30
N TYR A 567 16.30 3.58 -9.53
CA TYR A 567 16.83 4.11 -10.79
C TYR A 567 18.23 3.56 -11.11
N TYR A 568 19.14 3.56 -10.13
CA TYR A 568 20.52 3.12 -10.31
C TYR A 568 20.66 1.59 -10.38
N THR A 569 19.70 0.85 -9.83
CA THR A 569 19.65 -0.62 -9.90
C THR A 569 18.87 -1.14 -11.11
N GLY A 570 18.21 -0.24 -11.86
CA GLY A 570 17.39 -0.63 -13.01
C GLY A 570 16.08 -1.34 -12.61
N THR A 571 15.64 -1.19 -11.36
CA THR A 571 14.39 -1.80 -10.87
C THR A 571 13.22 -0.84 -11.01
N THR A 572 12.07 -1.35 -11.44
CA THR A 572 10.79 -0.64 -11.39
C THR A 572 10.13 -0.85 -10.03
N ILE A 573 9.32 0.08 -9.58
CA ILE A 573 8.57 -0.01 -8.32
C ILE A 573 7.08 0.14 -8.59
N PRO A 574 6.19 -0.49 -7.78
CA PRO A 574 4.76 -0.29 -7.94
C PRO A 574 4.37 1.16 -7.63
N PHE A 575 3.38 1.68 -8.35
CA PHE A 575 2.92 3.07 -8.26
C PHE A 575 2.59 3.50 -6.82
N ILE A 576 1.97 2.62 -6.05
CA ILE A 576 1.59 2.89 -4.67
C ILE A 576 2.81 3.16 -3.77
N SER A 577 3.98 2.60 -4.11
CA SER A 577 5.21 2.80 -3.34
C SER A 577 5.67 4.25 -3.39
N SER A 578 5.51 4.94 -4.52
CA SER A 578 5.92 6.33 -4.67
C SER A 578 5.13 7.27 -3.75
N VAL A 579 3.85 7.01 -3.55
CA VAL A 579 2.96 7.82 -2.71
C VAL A 579 3.12 7.47 -1.23
N VAL A 580 3.09 6.18 -0.92
CA VAL A 580 2.99 5.67 0.46
C VAL A 580 4.33 5.75 1.20
N ILE A 581 5.45 5.41 0.52
CA ILE A 581 6.77 5.37 1.19
C ILE A 581 7.21 6.75 1.67
N GLY A 582 7.02 7.81 0.86
CA GLY A 582 7.40 9.17 1.26
C GLY A 582 6.74 9.59 2.56
N THR A 583 5.44 9.43 2.68
CA THR A 583 4.66 9.80 3.87
C THR A 583 4.95 8.92 5.08
N ILE A 584 5.01 7.61 4.88
CA ILE A 584 5.27 6.66 5.97
C ILE A 584 6.69 6.83 6.50
N GLN A 585 7.68 6.91 5.63
CA GLN A 585 9.07 7.10 6.03
C GLN A 585 9.25 8.44 6.75
N LEU A 586 8.64 9.52 6.24
CA LEU A 586 8.67 10.83 6.90
C LEU A 586 8.04 10.77 8.30
N GLY A 587 6.86 10.16 8.44
CA GLY A 587 6.14 10.03 9.71
C GLY A 587 6.83 9.12 10.71
N ALA A 588 7.33 7.95 10.28
CA ALA A 588 7.88 6.93 11.17
C ALA A 588 9.34 7.19 11.57
N THR A 589 10.13 7.93 10.76
CA THR A 589 11.56 8.12 11.05
C THR A 589 11.90 9.49 11.62
N VAL A 590 10.96 10.43 11.62
CA VAL A 590 11.13 11.73 12.28
C VAL A 590 11.36 11.59 13.79
N ASP A 591 10.85 10.52 14.38
CA ASP A 591 10.98 10.23 15.81
C ASP A 591 12.43 10.10 16.26
N TYR A 592 13.29 9.49 15.44
CA TYR A 592 14.73 9.42 15.69
C TYR A 592 15.37 10.80 15.75
N ALA A 593 14.97 11.70 14.85
CA ALA A 593 15.46 13.05 14.80
C ALA A 593 14.94 13.91 15.96
N ILE A 594 13.68 13.76 16.35
CA ILE A 594 13.08 14.44 17.51
C ILE A 594 13.75 14.01 18.81
N LEU A 595 14.01 12.71 19.00
CA LEU A 595 14.69 12.17 20.16
C LEU A 595 16.05 12.83 20.36
N MET A 596 16.90 12.79 19.35
CA MET A 596 18.23 13.39 19.38
C MET A 596 18.16 14.90 19.61
N THR A 597 17.24 15.60 18.94
CA THR A 597 17.04 17.04 19.05
C THR A 597 16.63 17.45 20.46
N THR A 598 15.74 16.68 21.08
CA THR A 598 15.26 16.96 22.45
C THR A 598 16.39 16.82 23.46
N ARG A 599 17.25 15.79 23.32
CA ARG A 599 18.44 15.62 24.14
C ARG A 599 19.45 16.74 23.92
N TYR A 600 19.72 17.12 22.66
CA TYR A 600 20.58 18.24 22.34
C TYR A 600 20.06 19.56 22.94
N LYS A 601 18.76 19.82 22.92
CA LYS A 601 18.12 20.97 23.57
C LYS A 601 18.37 20.99 25.06
N ARG A 602 18.21 19.83 25.73
CA ARG A 602 18.46 19.66 27.17
C ARG A 602 19.92 19.97 27.55
N GLU A 603 20.86 19.42 26.80
CA GLU A 603 22.30 19.63 27.05
C GLU A 603 22.73 21.08 26.80
N ARG A 604 22.21 21.75 25.79
CA ARG A 604 22.45 23.17 25.52
C ARG A 604 21.86 24.07 26.62
N ALA A 605 20.66 23.72 27.12
CA ALA A 605 20.04 24.43 28.25
C ALA A 605 20.79 24.22 29.57
N ALA A 606 21.50 23.11 29.73
CA ALA A 606 22.41 22.86 30.89
C ALA A 606 23.71 23.66 30.81
N GLY A 607 24.01 24.32 29.69
CA GLY A 607 25.19 25.18 29.53
C GLY A 607 26.38 24.51 28.82
N ASN A 608 26.26 23.28 28.37
CA ASN A 608 27.31 22.58 27.64
C ASN A 608 27.68 23.29 26.34
N SER A 609 28.93 23.18 25.92
CA SER A 609 29.41 23.76 24.66
C SER A 609 28.70 23.09 23.46
N LYS A 610 28.69 23.74 22.27
CA LYS A 610 28.05 23.24 21.05
C LYS A 610 28.42 21.77 20.77
N LYS A 611 29.70 21.47 20.64
CA LYS A 611 30.17 20.13 20.27
C LYS A 611 29.93 19.11 21.38
N GLU A 612 30.06 19.52 22.63
CA GLU A 612 29.84 18.65 23.78
C GLU A 612 28.35 18.28 23.91
N ALA A 613 27.45 19.25 23.83
CA ALA A 613 26.02 19.03 23.89
C ALA A 613 25.55 18.08 22.78
N ILE A 614 26.06 18.26 21.54
CA ILE A 614 25.72 17.38 20.42
C ILE A 614 26.31 15.98 20.61
N SER A 615 27.58 15.88 21.14
CA SER A 615 28.22 14.58 21.36
C SER A 615 27.50 13.77 22.45
N ILE A 616 27.08 14.40 23.54
CA ILE A 616 26.31 13.75 24.61
C ILE A 616 24.93 13.33 24.05
N ALA A 617 24.23 14.24 23.38
CA ALA A 617 22.94 13.93 22.79
C ALA A 617 22.99 12.76 21.79
N LEU A 618 24.02 12.74 20.95
CA LEU A 618 24.24 11.67 20.00
C LEU A 618 24.59 10.35 20.69
N GLY A 619 25.57 10.35 21.59
CA GLY A 619 26.02 9.14 22.26
C GLY A 619 24.92 8.44 23.07
N THR A 620 24.05 9.23 23.71
CA THR A 620 22.89 8.70 24.46
C THR A 620 21.70 8.33 23.57
N SER A 621 21.60 8.84 22.33
CA SER A 621 20.48 8.53 21.43
C SER A 621 20.77 7.36 20.48
N ILE A 622 22.02 7.13 20.09
CA ILE A 622 22.42 6.05 19.17
C ILE A 622 21.85 4.69 19.56
N PRO A 623 21.93 4.21 20.81
CA PRO A 623 21.40 2.91 21.18
C PRO A 623 19.92 2.77 20.85
N SER A 624 19.10 3.74 21.25
CA SER A 624 17.66 3.73 20.97
C SER A 624 17.38 3.78 19.47
N ILE A 625 18.09 4.64 18.71
CA ILE A 625 17.92 4.78 17.26
C ILE A 625 18.26 3.47 16.54
N ILE A 626 19.34 2.79 16.93
CA ILE A 626 19.74 1.51 16.31
C ILE A 626 18.69 0.42 16.57
N VAL A 627 18.24 0.27 17.82
CA VAL A 627 17.26 -0.77 18.16
C VAL A 627 15.94 -0.53 17.47
N SER A 628 15.47 0.71 17.44
CA SER A 628 14.25 1.09 16.74
C SER A 628 14.35 0.83 15.23
N ALA A 629 15.41 1.31 14.58
CA ALA A 629 15.59 1.14 13.15
C ALA A 629 15.76 -0.33 12.75
N LEU A 630 16.50 -1.13 13.53
CA LEU A 630 16.65 -2.56 13.30
C LEU A 630 15.37 -3.33 13.59
N GLY A 631 14.58 -2.92 14.58
CA GLY A 631 13.25 -3.47 14.85
C GLY A 631 12.29 -3.24 13.70
N PHE A 632 12.24 -2.00 13.19
CA PHE A 632 11.42 -1.67 12.01
C PHE A 632 11.92 -2.39 10.75
N PHE A 633 13.24 -2.44 10.54
CA PHE A 633 13.85 -3.22 9.47
C PHE A 633 13.45 -4.70 9.55
N ALA A 634 13.57 -5.31 10.74
CA ALA A 634 13.23 -6.72 10.93
C ALA A 634 11.75 -7.01 10.67
N ALA A 635 10.85 -6.12 11.11
CA ALA A 635 9.42 -6.25 10.87
C ALA A 635 9.07 -6.25 9.36
N THR A 636 9.71 -5.38 8.59
CA THR A 636 9.38 -5.18 7.16
C THR A 636 10.23 -6.05 6.23
N PHE A 637 11.52 -6.23 6.49
CA PHE A 637 12.43 -6.98 5.63
C PHE A 637 12.02 -8.44 5.45
N GLY A 638 11.60 -9.11 6.55
CA GLY A 638 11.14 -10.49 6.47
C GLY A 638 9.96 -10.68 5.54
N VAL A 639 9.02 -9.75 5.56
CA VAL A 639 7.85 -9.74 4.68
C VAL A 639 8.29 -9.47 3.24
N GLY A 640 9.13 -8.45 3.03
CA GLY A 640 9.66 -8.11 1.70
C GLY A 640 10.40 -9.24 1.00
N MET A 641 11.00 -10.19 1.75
CA MET A 641 11.69 -11.35 1.19
C MET A 641 10.77 -12.54 0.86
N ILE A 642 9.62 -12.63 1.51
CA ILE A 642 8.76 -13.83 1.48
C ILE A 642 7.49 -13.59 0.67
N ALA A 643 7.01 -12.34 0.62
CA ALA A 643 5.80 -12.00 -0.08
C ALA A 643 5.92 -12.33 -1.58
N SER A 644 4.96 -13.09 -2.08
CA SER A 644 4.87 -13.45 -3.50
C SER A 644 4.14 -12.37 -4.31
N VAL A 645 3.28 -11.56 -3.67
CA VAL A 645 2.67 -10.39 -4.30
C VAL A 645 3.68 -9.26 -4.31
N ASP A 646 4.19 -8.87 -5.51
CA ASP A 646 5.28 -7.91 -5.64
C ASP A 646 4.97 -6.55 -5.00
N MET A 647 3.74 -6.11 -5.06
CA MET A 647 3.33 -4.85 -4.45
C MET A 647 3.59 -4.81 -2.93
N ILE A 648 3.30 -5.91 -2.21
CA ILE A 648 3.57 -6.04 -0.76
C ILE A 648 5.07 -6.20 -0.53
N ALA A 649 5.74 -7.03 -1.34
CA ALA A 649 7.18 -7.27 -1.25
C ALA A 649 7.99 -5.99 -1.45
N SER A 650 7.69 -5.24 -2.50
CA SER A 650 8.34 -3.97 -2.85
C SER A 650 8.13 -2.91 -1.78
N LEU A 651 6.88 -2.71 -1.30
CA LEU A 651 6.58 -1.77 -0.22
C LEU A 651 7.39 -2.09 1.04
N CYS A 652 7.36 -3.34 1.50
CA CYS A 652 8.07 -3.77 2.69
C CYS A 652 9.60 -3.65 2.53
N THR A 653 10.15 -3.96 1.36
CA THR A 653 11.59 -3.83 1.07
C THR A 653 12.02 -2.37 1.06
N LEU A 654 11.25 -1.49 0.43
CA LEU A 654 11.51 -0.04 0.40
C LEU A 654 11.47 0.55 1.81
N MET A 655 10.52 0.11 2.65
CA MET A 655 10.41 0.56 4.04
C MET A 655 11.55 0.06 4.90
N ALA A 656 11.95 -1.22 4.77
CA ALA A 656 13.10 -1.77 5.47
C ALA A 656 14.38 -0.99 5.14
N ARG A 657 14.63 -0.76 3.85
CA ARG A 657 15.78 0.01 3.38
C ARG A 657 15.70 1.47 3.86
N GLY A 658 14.51 2.07 3.81
CA GLY A 658 14.25 3.43 4.29
C GLY A 658 14.57 3.63 5.76
N ALA A 659 14.25 2.66 6.62
CA ALA A 659 14.57 2.70 8.05
C ALA A 659 16.09 2.75 8.29
N ILE A 660 16.85 1.91 7.59
CA ILE A 660 18.32 1.87 7.69
C ILE A 660 18.95 3.16 7.17
N ILE A 661 18.49 3.66 6.01
CA ILE A 661 18.99 4.93 5.46
C ILE A 661 18.70 6.08 6.40
N SER A 662 17.48 6.18 6.93
CA SER A 662 17.10 7.22 7.89
C SER A 662 17.93 7.15 9.18
N MET A 663 18.19 5.94 9.69
CA MET A 663 19.09 5.73 10.83
C MET A 663 20.48 6.34 10.56
N PHE A 664 21.09 6.04 9.41
CA PHE A 664 22.39 6.61 9.05
C PHE A 664 22.34 8.13 8.90
N VAL A 665 21.30 8.67 8.28
CA VAL A 665 21.14 10.12 8.12
C VAL A 665 21.02 10.81 9.48
N VAL A 666 20.24 10.26 10.40
CA VAL A 666 20.08 10.83 11.74
C VAL A 666 21.35 10.71 12.58
N ILE A 667 22.11 9.63 12.44
CA ILE A 667 23.37 9.44 13.22
C ILE A 667 24.52 10.30 12.67
N PHE A 668 24.64 10.48 11.36
CA PHE A 668 25.81 11.12 10.74
C PHE A 668 25.53 12.52 10.18
N VAL A 669 24.41 12.71 9.46
CA VAL A 669 24.12 13.97 8.81
C VAL A 669 23.49 14.99 9.75
N LEU A 670 22.50 14.58 10.55
CA LEU A 670 21.78 15.50 11.42
C LEU A 670 22.68 16.17 12.49
N PRO A 671 23.59 15.47 13.20
CA PRO A 671 24.55 16.13 14.10
C PRO A 671 25.44 17.15 13.39
N SER A 672 25.81 16.85 12.14
CA SER A 672 26.65 17.72 11.33
C SER A 672 25.93 19.01 10.94
N LEU A 673 24.63 18.92 10.60
CA LEU A 673 23.75 20.07 10.39
C LEU A 673 23.60 20.90 11.69
N PHE A 674 23.47 20.25 12.85
CA PHE A 674 23.41 20.96 14.13
C PHE A 674 24.71 21.69 14.46
N VAL A 675 25.86 21.08 14.17
CA VAL A 675 27.16 21.76 14.33
C VAL A 675 27.25 23.01 13.44
N LEU A 676 26.77 22.93 12.20
CA LEU A 676 26.80 24.04 11.27
C LEU A 676 25.83 25.15 11.68
N LEU A 677 24.59 24.79 12.03
CA LEU A 677 23.47 25.71 12.23
C LEU A 677 23.17 26.06 13.71
N ASP A 678 24.04 25.67 14.67
CA ASP A 678 23.84 25.88 16.12
C ASP A 678 23.47 27.34 16.46
N LYS A 679 24.14 28.33 15.87
CA LYS A 679 23.82 29.74 16.11
C LYS A 679 22.40 30.10 15.68
N VAL A 680 21.96 29.59 14.54
CA VAL A 680 20.60 29.83 14.02
C VAL A 680 19.59 29.16 14.94
N ILE A 681 19.83 27.90 15.32
CA ILE A 681 18.96 27.12 16.20
C ILE A 681 18.73 27.85 17.54
N ILE A 682 19.81 28.33 18.18
CA ILE A 682 19.71 29.02 19.48
C ILE A 682 18.92 30.33 19.39
N HIS A 683 19.01 31.05 18.27
CA HIS A 683 18.32 32.33 18.13
C HIS A 683 16.83 32.17 17.75
N THR A 684 16.48 31.08 17.09
CA THR A 684 15.13 30.82 16.58
C THR A 684 14.32 29.82 17.42
N SER A 685 14.91 29.34 18.53
CA SER A 685 14.30 28.30 19.37
C SER A 685 14.18 28.71 20.82
N LEU A 686 13.06 28.34 21.46
CA LEU A 686 12.86 28.55 22.89
C LEU A 686 13.46 27.41 23.71
N GLY A 687 14.16 27.76 24.80
CA GLY A 687 14.68 26.80 25.77
C GLY A 687 16.04 26.19 25.43
N PHE A 688 16.82 26.76 24.51
CA PHE A 688 18.23 26.41 24.24
C PHE A 688 19.25 27.25 25.02
N LYS A 689 18.83 28.39 25.58
CA LYS A 689 19.71 29.23 26.40
C LYS A 689 19.73 28.74 27.82
N PRO A 690 20.91 28.72 28.51
CA PRO A 690 20.98 28.45 29.91
C PRO A 690 20.01 29.36 30.68
N LYS A 691 19.27 28.80 31.62
CA LYS A 691 18.50 29.60 32.57
C LYS A 691 19.52 30.46 33.31
N LYS A 692 19.46 31.79 33.16
CA LYS A 692 20.18 32.68 34.08
C LYS A 692 19.71 32.29 35.50
N ASN A 693 20.62 31.76 36.30
CA ASN A 693 20.37 31.62 37.72
C ASN A 693 19.92 32.99 38.25
N SER A 694 18.68 33.07 38.70
CA SER A 694 18.22 34.14 39.55
C SER A 694 18.90 33.92 40.91
N GLN A 695 20.21 34.17 40.95
CA GLN A 695 20.86 34.55 42.21
C GLN A 695 20.61 36.05 42.38
N ASN A 696 19.55 36.34 43.15
CA ASN A 696 19.47 37.44 44.10
C ASN A 696 18.35 37.10 45.10
#